data_37f4c79f22207d731d389221696973d2
#
_entry.id   37f4c79f22207d731d389221696973d2
#
_cell.length_a   1.000
_cell.length_b   1.000
_cell.length_c   1.000
_cell.angle_alpha   90.00
_cell.angle_beta   90.00
_cell.angle_gamma   90.00
#
_symmetry.space_group_name_H-M   'P 1'
#
loop_
_entity.id
_entity.type
_entity.pdbx_description
1 polymer ?
#
loop_
_entity_poly.entity_id
_entity_poly.type
_entity_poly.pdbx_seq_one_letter_code
_entity_poly.pdbx_strand_id
1 'polypeptide(L)'
;MKLAIFAPTSHGRRLAIQLGSLLISQAGVPEGVASDPILYWSKANPSGDPLPQPWQAYGDAAQGPGSLAEAVARTWPQVQGCIFILATGSVVRLIAPLLQNKYTDPAVVVVDEAGRWVISLCGGHVGGADALARQVAAALGAEAVLTSGSESLGIPPVDLLGDPYGWRRGKGEWTQVAAALNRGEPVQVLQTCGTDLWRRAWSSHPLLFTSAPQAVAQIHIGEQLLPPIGLPTVSWHPRVLWIGVGCERGTSRAWLEGSLRQLLQEQGLAWEAIAGLASLALKQDEAGLLELAQAYDWPLRFFVAEELAGMPVPHPSEIVRQVVGTPSVAEAAALRAAASPPGLPQKPVQETAAPPATLICPKRVFTSPTAGACTLAIARANREYSPRPGHLWLIGTGPGDLSQLTLAARMALTQAEVVVGYQLYLDLIEPLLHPGQIRDPSPITQEIQRAEQAISWAEQGLKVAVISSGDAGIYGMAGLVLQCLAQRGWDGIQPSLEVLPGISALQAAAAQLGSPLMHDFCAISLSDLLTPWPVIEKRLQAAAAADFVVALYNPRSRQRQDPLLRAIEIFLQARSPQTPVALARNLYRPGQALHLTTLAELDPEQVDMLTLVLIGNSHTFRYGQKLITPRGYRLGDP
;
A
#
# COMPACT_ATOMS: atom_id res chain seq x y z
N MET A 1 -1.81 -14.17 2.71
CA MET A 1 -1.48 -14.74 4.04
C MET A 1 -2.56 -15.73 4.44
N LYS A 2 -2.22 -17.00 4.67
CA LYS A 2 -3.20 -17.98 5.16
C LYS A 2 -3.35 -17.83 6.67
N LEU A 3 -4.56 -17.62 7.15
CA LEU A 3 -4.86 -17.33 8.56
C LEU A 3 -5.66 -18.44 9.22
N ALA A 4 -5.60 -18.52 10.54
CA ALA A 4 -6.55 -19.28 11.34
C ALA A 4 -7.14 -18.40 12.45
N ILE A 5 -8.45 -18.50 12.67
CA ILE A 5 -9.15 -17.80 13.76
C ILE A 5 -9.72 -18.83 14.72
N PHE A 6 -9.35 -18.71 15.99
CA PHE A 6 -9.78 -19.57 17.08
C PHE A 6 -10.74 -18.81 18.01
N ALA A 7 -12.02 -19.18 18.00
CA ALA A 7 -13.07 -18.53 18.77
C ALA A 7 -13.97 -19.56 19.48
N PRO A 8 -13.66 -19.94 20.73
CA PRO A 8 -14.37 -21.01 21.45
C PRO A 8 -15.80 -20.64 21.85
N THR A 9 -16.09 -19.35 22.04
CA THR A 9 -17.41 -18.89 22.55
C THR A 9 -18.32 -18.45 21.40
N SER A 10 -19.64 -18.42 21.67
CA SER A 10 -20.63 -17.93 20.71
C SER A 10 -20.46 -16.44 20.40
N HIS A 11 -20.01 -15.64 21.37
CA HIS A 11 -19.71 -14.22 21.17
C HIS A 11 -18.47 -14.06 20.28
N GLY A 12 -17.38 -14.76 20.60
CA GLY A 12 -16.16 -14.77 19.81
C GLY A 12 -16.39 -15.23 18.37
N ARG A 13 -17.29 -16.21 18.13
CA ARG A 13 -17.66 -16.64 16.76
C ARG A 13 -18.26 -15.51 15.94
N ARG A 14 -19.18 -14.71 16.50
CA ARG A 14 -19.77 -13.58 15.78
C ARG A 14 -18.70 -12.55 15.39
N LEU A 15 -17.82 -12.21 16.33
CA LEU A 15 -16.71 -11.30 16.09
C LEU A 15 -15.75 -11.84 15.02
N ALA A 16 -15.44 -13.14 15.06
CA ALA A 16 -14.57 -13.81 14.10
C ALA A 16 -15.13 -13.78 12.67
N ILE A 17 -16.43 -14.02 12.48
CA ILE A 17 -17.08 -13.96 11.16
C ILE A 17 -17.04 -12.53 10.60
N GLN A 18 -17.39 -11.55 11.43
CA GLN A 18 -17.29 -10.14 11.04
C GLN A 18 -15.86 -9.78 10.61
N LEU A 19 -14.87 -10.14 11.42
CA LEU A 19 -13.46 -9.90 11.14
C LEU A 19 -13.01 -10.59 9.84
N GLY A 20 -13.34 -11.86 9.69
CA GLY A 20 -12.95 -12.64 8.50
C GLY A 20 -13.52 -12.07 7.21
N SER A 21 -14.81 -11.67 7.21
CA SER A 21 -15.42 -11.02 6.05
C SER A 21 -14.69 -9.71 5.68
N LEU A 22 -14.29 -8.91 6.66
CA LEU A 22 -13.53 -7.67 6.44
C LEU A 22 -12.12 -7.93 5.91
N LEU A 23 -11.42 -8.95 6.43
CA LEU A 23 -10.07 -9.29 5.98
C LEU A 23 -10.06 -9.88 4.55
N ILE A 24 -11.07 -10.68 4.19
CA ILE A 24 -11.20 -11.27 2.85
C ILE A 24 -11.54 -10.20 1.81
N SER A 25 -12.50 -9.31 2.10
CA SER A 25 -12.89 -8.26 1.17
C SER A 25 -11.72 -7.35 0.75
N GLN A 26 -10.76 -7.15 1.63
CA GLN A 26 -9.56 -6.35 1.35
C GLN A 26 -8.44 -7.11 0.63
N ALA A 27 -8.44 -8.43 0.68
CA ALA A 27 -7.42 -9.23 0.00
C ALA A 27 -7.57 -9.22 -1.54
N GLY A 28 -8.62 -8.60 -2.09
CA GLY A 28 -8.88 -8.56 -3.53
C GLY A 28 -9.05 -9.96 -4.14
N VAL A 29 -9.43 -10.96 -3.33
CA VAL A 29 -9.66 -12.32 -3.79
C VAL A 29 -10.95 -12.34 -4.61
N PRO A 30 -10.92 -12.68 -5.90
CA PRO A 30 -12.13 -12.79 -6.71
C PRO A 30 -13.10 -13.82 -6.11
N GLU A 31 -14.40 -13.53 -6.14
CA GLU A 31 -15.43 -14.53 -5.79
C GLU A 31 -15.21 -15.78 -6.65
N GLY A 32 -15.02 -16.93 -6.01
CA GLY A 32 -14.88 -18.21 -6.71
C GLY A 32 -13.50 -18.88 -6.64
N VAL A 33 -12.51 -18.32 -5.97
CA VAL A 33 -11.24 -19.01 -5.71
C VAL A 33 -11.43 -20.08 -4.64
N ALA A 34 -11.17 -21.31 -4.99
CA ALA A 34 -11.55 -22.55 -4.28
C ALA A 34 -10.82 -22.85 -2.94
N SER A 35 -10.18 -21.88 -2.30
CA SER A 35 -9.61 -22.04 -0.96
C SER A 35 -9.85 -20.79 -0.12
N ASP A 36 -10.72 -20.92 0.87
CA ASP A 36 -10.92 -19.89 1.89
C ASP A 36 -9.57 -19.61 2.59
N PRO A 37 -9.02 -18.39 2.52
CA PRO A 37 -7.72 -18.07 3.12
C PRO A 37 -7.75 -18.10 4.65
N ILE A 38 -8.93 -18.27 5.25
CA ILE A 38 -9.12 -18.28 6.71
C ILE A 38 -9.71 -19.61 7.16
N LEU A 39 -9.04 -20.24 8.11
CA LEU A 39 -9.54 -21.42 8.82
C LEU A 39 -10.20 -20.98 10.14
N TYR A 40 -11.45 -21.36 10.34
CA TYR A 40 -12.21 -21.02 11.55
C TYR A 40 -12.32 -22.23 12.48
N TRP A 41 -11.97 -22.05 13.75
CA TRP A 41 -12.05 -23.09 14.78
C TRP A 41 -12.92 -22.67 15.96
N SER A 42 -13.84 -23.53 16.38
CA SER A 42 -14.65 -23.32 17.57
C SER A 42 -14.91 -24.63 18.33
N LYS A 43 -15.36 -24.52 19.57
CA LYS A 43 -15.79 -25.67 20.36
C LYS A 43 -17.03 -26.32 19.75
N ALA A 44 -17.07 -27.66 19.69
CA ALA A 44 -18.25 -28.41 19.26
C ALA A 44 -19.49 -28.05 20.09
N ASN A 45 -20.67 -28.09 19.48
CA ASN A 45 -21.90 -27.86 20.21
C ASN A 45 -22.16 -28.98 21.23
N PRO A 46 -22.60 -28.68 22.46
CA PRO A 46 -22.92 -29.73 23.48
C PRO A 46 -24.05 -30.67 23.00
N SER A 47 -24.94 -30.24 22.11
CA SER A 47 -26.00 -31.03 21.51
C SER A 47 -25.53 -32.03 20.45
N GLY A 48 -24.25 -31.97 20.03
CA GLY A 48 -23.71 -32.76 18.92
C GLY A 48 -24.06 -32.24 17.55
N ASP A 49 -24.83 -31.14 17.43
CA ASP A 49 -25.14 -30.53 16.14
C ASP A 49 -23.88 -29.94 15.50
N PRO A 50 -23.73 -30.06 14.18
CA PRO A 50 -22.57 -29.52 13.48
C PRO A 50 -22.56 -27.98 13.60
N LEU A 51 -21.34 -27.41 13.67
CA LEU A 51 -21.19 -25.98 13.56
C LEU A 51 -21.54 -25.50 12.14
N PRO A 52 -22.18 -24.33 12.01
CA PRO A 52 -22.47 -23.78 10.69
C PRO A 52 -21.14 -23.48 9.96
N GLN A 53 -21.14 -23.63 8.62
CA GLN A 53 -19.99 -23.23 7.80
C GLN A 53 -19.63 -21.75 8.04
N PRO A 54 -18.34 -21.37 8.03
CA PRO A 54 -17.15 -22.17 7.69
C PRO A 54 -16.39 -22.81 8.88
N TRP A 55 -17.06 -23.03 10.01
CA TRP A 55 -16.45 -23.47 11.26
C TRP A 55 -16.01 -24.94 11.24
N GLN A 56 -14.81 -25.20 11.76
CA GLN A 56 -14.32 -26.54 12.13
C GLN A 56 -14.49 -26.73 13.65
N ALA A 57 -14.87 -27.93 14.06
CA ALA A 57 -15.12 -28.25 15.46
C ALA A 57 -13.90 -28.88 16.14
N TYR A 58 -13.71 -28.58 17.43
CA TYR A 58 -12.85 -29.34 18.33
C TYR A 58 -13.64 -29.72 19.59
N GLY A 59 -13.16 -30.70 20.34
CA GLY A 59 -13.80 -31.20 21.58
C GLY A 59 -14.67 -32.44 21.37
N ASP A 60 -14.70 -32.98 20.13
CA ASP A 60 -15.27 -34.30 19.84
C ASP A 60 -14.18 -35.13 19.10
N ALA A 61 -13.57 -36.05 19.84
CA ALA A 61 -12.47 -36.87 19.29
C ALA A 61 -12.90 -37.81 18.15
N ALA A 62 -14.20 -38.03 17.95
CA ALA A 62 -14.73 -38.87 16.86
C ALA A 62 -14.81 -38.09 15.53
N GLN A 63 -14.88 -36.76 15.60
CA GLN A 63 -15.08 -35.89 14.44
C GLN A 63 -13.89 -34.94 14.15
N GLY A 64 -12.93 -34.84 15.08
CA GLY A 64 -11.80 -33.92 14.91
C GLY A 64 -10.88 -33.87 16.15
N PRO A 65 -10.09 -32.78 16.32
CA PRO A 65 -9.25 -32.60 17.51
C PRO A 65 -10.08 -32.64 18.79
N GLY A 66 -9.66 -33.45 19.78
CA GLY A 66 -10.34 -33.59 21.07
C GLY A 66 -10.20 -32.36 21.97
N SER A 67 -9.26 -31.46 21.65
CA SER A 67 -9.00 -30.26 22.43
C SER A 67 -8.62 -29.06 21.56
N LEU A 68 -8.73 -27.86 22.13
CA LEU A 68 -8.23 -26.64 21.47
C LEU A 68 -6.73 -26.71 21.23
N ALA A 69 -5.97 -27.30 22.15
CA ALA A 69 -4.52 -27.45 22.00
C ALA A 69 -4.16 -28.33 20.79
N GLU A 70 -4.88 -29.43 20.56
CA GLU A 70 -4.70 -30.26 19.38
C GLU A 70 -5.10 -29.55 18.09
N ALA A 71 -6.20 -28.77 18.11
CA ALA A 71 -6.61 -27.98 16.95
C ALA A 71 -5.54 -26.94 16.57
N VAL A 72 -4.98 -26.25 17.55
CA VAL A 72 -3.90 -25.28 17.36
C VAL A 72 -2.64 -25.99 16.83
N ALA A 73 -2.20 -27.07 17.46
CA ALA A 73 -0.99 -27.81 17.05
C ALA A 73 -1.10 -28.34 15.62
N ARG A 74 -2.27 -28.86 15.22
CA ARG A 74 -2.54 -29.33 13.86
C ARG A 74 -2.50 -28.20 12.83
N THR A 75 -2.98 -27.03 13.18
CA THR A 75 -3.11 -25.88 12.28
C THR A 75 -1.79 -25.10 12.15
N TRP A 76 -0.98 -25.09 13.21
CA TRP A 76 0.24 -24.30 13.33
C TRP A 76 1.18 -24.35 12.10
N PRO A 77 1.53 -25.54 11.56
CA PRO A 77 2.42 -25.61 10.39
C PRO A 77 1.74 -25.26 9.06
N GLN A 78 0.43 -25.03 9.04
CA GLN A 78 -0.36 -24.83 7.83
C GLN A 78 -0.66 -23.37 7.52
N VAL A 79 -0.44 -22.46 8.49
CA VAL A 79 -0.84 -21.07 8.42
C VAL A 79 0.33 -20.12 8.68
N GLN A 80 0.20 -18.90 8.21
CA GLN A 80 1.16 -17.84 8.43
C GLN A 80 0.76 -16.92 9.59
N GLY A 81 -0.50 -17.01 10.05
CA GLY A 81 -0.97 -16.24 11.20
C GLY A 81 -2.13 -16.91 11.92
N CYS A 82 -2.14 -16.76 13.24
CA CYS A 82 -3.18 -17.23 14.15
C CYS A 82 -3.79 -16.04 14.89
N ILE A 83 -5.11 -15.91 14.82
CA ILE A 83 -5.89 -14.94 15.59
C ILE A 83 -6.70 -15.69 16.64
N PHE A 84 -6.49 -15.35 17.91
CA PHE A 84 -7.19 -15.95 19.05
C PHE A 84 -8.14 -14.94 19.67
N ILE A 85 -9.43 -15.26 19.70
CA ILE A 85 -10.43 -14.49 20.46
C ILE A 85 -10.57 -15.16 21.80
N LEU A 86 -9.62 -14.88 22.70
CA LEU A 86 -9.40 -15.56 23.98
C LEU A 86 -8.60 -14.67 24.94
N ALA A 87 -8.59 -15.05 26.23
CA ALA A 87 -7.69 -14.43 27.19
C ALA A 87 -6.19 -14.73 26.85
N THR A 88 -5.36 -13.69 26.89
CA THR A 88 -3.92 -13.76 26.52
C THR A 88 -3.18 -14.89 27.26
N GLY A 89 -3.40 -15.04 28.58
CA GLY A 89 -2.75 -16.09 29.37
C GLY A 89 -3.12 -17.52 28.95
N SER A 90 -4.31 -17.74 28.38
CA SER A 90 -4.69 -19.02 27.79
C SER A 90 -3.95 -19.27 26.48
N VAL A 91 -3.84 -18.26 25.64
CA VAL A 91 -3.11 -18.35 24.36
C VAL A 91 -1.63 -18.66 24.59
N VAL A 92 -0.98 -17.98 25.55
CA VAL A 92 0.43 -18.25 25.91
C VAL A 92 0.65 -19.72 26.24
N ARG A 93 -0.24 -20.34 27.04
CA ARG A 93 -0.12 -21.77 27.40
C ARG A 93 -0.36 -22.70 26.22
N LEU A 94 -1.22 -22.33 25.29
CA LEU A 94 -1.51 -23.11 24.09
C LEU A 94 -0.32 -23.12 23.10
N ILE A 95 0.33 -21.98 22.93
CA ILE A 95 1.39 -21.84 21.91
C ILE A 95 2.79 -22.17 22.46
N ALA A 96 3.03 -22.06 23.77
CA ALA A 96 4.36 -22.29 24.35
C ALA A 96 5.05 -23.59 23.91
N PRO A 97 4.37 -24.75 23.85
CA PRO A 97 5.00 -25.99 23.39
C PRO A 97 5.25 -26.04 21.88
N LEU A 98 4.70 -25.09 21.09
CA LEU A 98 4.80 -25.06 19.62
C LEU A 98 5.86 -24.06 19.13
N LEU A 99 6.28 -23.13 19.98
CA LEU A 99 7.25 -22.11 19.61
C LEU A 99 8.63 -22.72 19.40
N GLN A 100 9.22 -22.45 18.21
CA GLN A 100 10.54 -22.95 17.82
C GLN A 100 11.48 -21.84 17.38
N ASN A 101 11.02 -20.98 16.46
CA ASN A 101 11.88 -19.98 15.84
C ASN A 101 11.06 -18.75 15.42
N LYS A 102 11.50 -17.58 15.87
CA LYS A 102 10.83 -16.30 15.56
C LYS A 102 10.71 -15.95 14.06
N TYR A 103 11.41 -16.66 13.18
CA TYR A 103 11.39 -16.45 11.74
C TYR A 103 10.48 -17.44 10.99
N THR A 104 10.09 -18.55 11.62
CA THR A 104 9.29 -19.61 11.01
C THR A 104 7.97 -19.84 11.69
N ASP A 105 7.84 -19.45 12.97
CA ASP A 105 6.58 -19.55 13.69
C ASP A 105 5.56 -18.54 13.11
N PRO A 106 4.28 -18.89 13.04
CA PRO A 106 3.25 -18.00 12.54
C PRO A 106 3.09 -16.76 13.42
N ALA A 107 2.60 -15.67 12.82
CA ALA A 107 2.16 -14.49 13.55
C ALA A 107 1.07 -14.86 14.57
N VAL A 108 1.17 -14.40 15.81
CA VAL A 108 0.14 -14.66 16.83
C VAL A 108 -0.45 -13.34 17.30
N VAL A 109 -1.75 -13.20 17.08
CA VAL A 109 -2.54 -12.05 17.50
C VAL A 109 -3.66 -12.51 18.46
N VAL A 110 -3.85 -11.79 19.55
CA VAL A 110 -4.90 -12.05 20.52
C VAL A 110 -5.88 -10.89 20.54
N VAL A 111 -7.17 -11.21 20.49
CA VAL A 111 -8.28 -10.26 20.57
C VAL A 111 -9.08 -10.57 21.84
N ASP A 112 -9.39 -9.56 22.64
CA ASP A 112 -10.30 -9.74 23.76
C ASP A 112 -11.73 -10.00 23.27
N GLU A 113 -12.55 -10.72 24.04
CA GLU A 113 -13.91 -11.08 23.61
C GLU A 113 -14.82 -9.86 23.34
N ALA A 114 -14.51 -8.71 23.94
CA ALA A 114 -15.25 -7.48 23.69
C ALA A 114 -14.80 -6.75 22.41
N GLY A 115 -13.72 -7.24 21.75
CA GLY A 115 -13.18 -6.63 20.53
C GLY A 115 -12.58 -5.24 20.72
N ARG A 116 -12.08 -4.92 21.92
CA ARG A 116 -11.51 -3.61 22.26
C ARG A 116 -10.00 -3.56 22.10
N TRP A 117 -9.33 -4.68 22.35
CA TRP A 117 -7.88 -4.79 22.38
C TRP A 117 -7.41 -5.85 21.41
N VAL A 118 -6.42 -5.53 20.62
CA VAL A 118 -5.77 -6.45 19.69
C VAL A 118 -4.29 -6.46 19.99
N ILE A 119 -3.80 -7.59 20.51
CA ILE A 119 -2.44 -7.72 21.04
C ILE A 119 -1.57 -8.50 20.05
N SER A 120 -0.47 -7.90 19.58
CA SER A 120 0.61 -8.62 18.90
C SER A 120 1.39 -9.43 19.94
N LEU A 121 1.15 -10.75 20.00
CA LEU A 121 1.69 -11.60 21.06
C LEU A 121 3.05 -12.21 20.70
N CYS A 122 3.19 -12.77 19.49
CA CYS A 122 4.40 -13.41 18.99
C CYS A 122 4.60 -13.19 17.50
N GLY A 123 5.87 -13.16 17.05
CA GLY A 123 6.20 -12.98 15.64
C GLY A 123 6.01 -11.52 15.16
N GLY A 124 6.28 -10.53 15.99
CA GLY A 124 5.98 -9.10 15.77
C GLY A 124 6.37 -8.60 14.37
N HIS A 125 7.67 -8.45 14.09
CA HIS A 125 8.16 -7.88 12.83
C HIS A 125 8.11 -8.89 11.67
N VAL A 126 9.09 -9.78 11.59
CA VAL A 126 9.27 -10.71 10.45
C VAL A 126 8.13 -11.71 10.33
N GLY A 127 7.56 -12.16 11.46
CA GLY A 127 6.37 -13.02 11.45
C GLY A 127 5.10 -12.28 11.01
N GLY A 128 5.08 -10.94 11.09
CA GLY A 128 3.98 -10.10 10.63
C GLY A 128 2.88 -9.87 11.67
N ALA A 129 3.08 -10.24 12.95
CA ALA A 129 2.04 -10.09 13.98
C ALA A 129 1.71 -8.63 14.29
N ASP A 130 2.67 -7.71 14.22
CA ASP A 130 2.43 -6.27 14.41
C ASP A 130 1.53 -5.71 13.28
N ALA A 131 1.84 -6.06 12.03
CA ALA A 131 1.01 -5.66 10.88
C ALA A 131 -0.40 -6.28 10.96
N LEU A 132 -0.50 -7.57 11.28
CA LEU A 132 -1.78 -8.26 11.45
C LEU A 132 -2.59 -7.66 12.60
N ALA A 133 -1.96 -7.33 13.74
CA ALA A 133 -2.64 -6.71 14.87
C ALA A 133 -3.22 -5.33 14.49
N ARG A 134 -2.48 -4.50 13.74
CA ARG A 134 -3.00 -3.22 13.22
C ARG A 134 -4.18 -3.43 12.28
N GLN A 135 -4.10 -4.39 11.36
CA GLN A 135 -5.19 -4.70 10.43
C GLN A 135 -6.45 -5.17 11.16
N VAL A 136 -6.30 -6.09 12.12
CA VAL A 136 -7.41 -6.60 12.94
C VAL A 136 -8.01 -5.48 13.79
N ALA A 137 -7.19 -4.65 14.42
CA ALA A 137 -7.65 -3.51 15.21
C ALA A 137 -8.39 -2.50 14.33
N ALA A 138 -7.85 -2.18 13.16
CA ALA A 138 -8.52 -1.30 12.21
C ALA A 138 -9.88 -1.86 11.77
N ALA A 139 -9.97 -3.18 11.48
CA ALA A 139 -11.21 -3.84 11.08
C ALA A 139 -12.28 -3.88 12.16
N LEU A 140 -11.88 -3.95 13.42
CA LEU A 140 -12.81 -4.01 14.57
C LEU A 140 -13.10 -2.63 15.18
N GLY A 141 -12.40 -1.57 14.76
CA GLY A 141 -12.41 -0.29 15.46
C GLY A 141 -11.80 -0.37 16.86
N ALA A 142 -10.88 -1.33 17.07
CA ALA A 142 -10.20 -1.64 18.31
C ALA A 142 -8.86 -0.89 18.43
N GLU A 143 -8.22 -1.03 19.59
CA GLU A 143 -6.87 -0.53 19.83
C GLU A 143 -5.83 -1.64 19.65
N ALA A 144 -4.78 -1.38 18.85
CA ALA A 144 -3.66 -2.29 18.67
C ALA A 144 -2.64 -2.11 19.80
N VAL A 145 -2.32 -3.20 20.51
CA VAL A 145 -1.29 -3.23 21.55
C VAL A 145 -0.02 -3.84 20.98
N LEU A 146 0.96 -2.99 20.70
CA LEU A 146 2.25 -3.34 20.11
C LEU A 146 3.35 -3.01 21.13
N THR A 147 4.21 -3.98 21.41
CA THR A 147 5.21 -3.86 22.50
C THR A 147 6.66 -4.00 22.00
N SER A 148 6.87 -4.00 20.69
CA SER A 148 8.22 -4.06 20.13
C SER A 148 9.00 -2.79 20.43
N GLY A 149 10.33 -2.93 20.62
CA GLY A 149 11.19 -1.79 20.96
C GLY A 149 11.22 -0.72 19.87
N SER A 150 11.23 -1.12 18.60
CA SER A 150 11.19 -0.21 17.45
C SER A 150 9.90 0.61 17.42
N GLU A 151 8.75 -0.03 17.67
CA GLU A 151 7.45 0.64 17.73
C GLU A 151 7.39 1.68 18.84
N SER A 152 7.84 1.31 20.05
CA SER A 152 7.87 2.21 21.22
C SER A 152 8.74 3.46 20.99
N LEU A 153 9.72 3.38 20.10
CA LEU A 153 10.64 4.47 19.77
C LEU A 153 10.26 5.20 18.48
N GLY A 154 9.20 4.76 17.79
CA GLY A 154 8.82 5.32 16.50
C GLY A 154 9.84 5.07 15.38
N ILE A 155 10.65 4.00 15.48
CA ILE A 155 11.70 3.65 14.52
C ILE A 155 11.22 2.49 13.65
N PRO A 156 11.36 2.57 12.30
CA PRO A 156 11.05 1.44 11.45
C PRO A 156 11.92 0.22 11.78
N PRO A 157 11.37 -1.01 11.73
CA PRO A 157 12.17 -2.21 11.96
C PRO A 157 13.19 -2.42 10.83
N VAL A 158 14.48 -2.55 11.16
CA VAL A 158 15.55 -2.77 10.17
C VAL A 158 15.39 -4.08 9.38
N ASP A 159 14.77 -5.07 9.99
CA ASP A 159 14.49 -6.38 9.40
C ASP A 159 13.28 -6.41 8.47
N LEU A 160 12.59 -5.29 8.30
CA LEU A 160 11.53 -5.07 7.30
C LEU A 160 11.87 -3.97 6.29
N LEU A 161 13.03 -3.32 6.41
CA LEU A 161 13.43 -2.16 5.60
C LEU A 161 13.29 -2.39 4.09
N GLY A 162 13.67 -3.55 3.59
CA GLY A 162 13.68 -3.88 2.16
C GLY A 162 12.39 -4.53 1.64
N ASP A 163 11.49 -4.97 2.52
CA ASP A 163 10.30 -5.73 2.15
C ASP A 163 9.34 -4.97 1.20
N PRO A 164 9.09 -3.65 1.40
CA PRO A 164 8.26 -2.88 0.48
C PRO A 164 8.78 -2.86 -0.95
N TYR A 165 10.09 -3.00 -1.12
CA TYR A 165 10.78 -2.93 -2.41
C TYR A 165 11.07 -4.30 -3.03
N GLY A 166 10.66 -5.40 -2.36
CA GLY A 166 10.95 -6.75 -2.79
C GLY A 166 12.42 -7.17 -2.67
N TRP A 167 13.19 -6.49 -1.83
CA TRP A 167 14.57 -6.84 -1.55
C TRP A 167 14.65 -8.14 -0.75
N ARG A 168 15.77 -8.85 -0.89
CA ARG A 168 16.02 -10.07 -0.13
C ARG A 168 16.97 -9.81 1.03
N ARG A 169 16.69 -10.44 2.16
CA ARG A 169 17.58 -10.39 3.33
C ARG A 169 18.80 -11.26 3.10
N GLY A 170 19.98 -10.70 3.33
CA GLY A 170 21.21 -11.43 3.42
C GLY A 170 21.51 -11.95 4.83
N LYS A 171 22.68 -12.52 5.00
CA LYS A 171 23.23 -12.92 6.31
C LYS A 171 23.60 -11.66 7.12
N GLY A 172 23.65 -11.78 8.44
CA GLY A 172 24.09 -10.68 9.30
C GLY A 172 23.60 -10.78 10.75
N GLU A 173 24.10 -9.88 11.56
CA GLU A 173 23.82 -9.78 13.00
C GLU A 173 22.59 -8.90 13.26
N TRP A 174 21.43 -9.30 12.73
CA TRP A 174 20.18 -8.55 12.73
C TRP A 174 19.76 -8.03 14.11
N THR A 175 19.92 -8.86 15.15
CA THR A 175 19.56 -8.50 16.53
C THR A 175 20.49 -7.40 17.08
N GLN A 176 21.78 -7.44 16.77
CA GLN A 176 22.75 -6.46 17.25
C GLN A 176 22.56 -5.11 16.57
N VAL A 177 22.34 -5.11 15.25
CA VAL A 177 22.05 -3.87 14.50
C VAL A 177 20.72 -3.25 14.95
N ALA A 178 19.67 -4.05 15.13
CA ALA A 178 18.39 -3.56 15.67
C ALA A 178 18.55 -2.97 17.07
N ALA A 179 19.36 -3.59 17.94
CA ALA A 179 19.64 -3.07 19.27
C ALA A 179 20.40 -1.74 19.24
N ALA A 180 21.37 -1.56 18.32
CA ALA A 180 22.07 -0.30 18.13
C ALA A 180 21.12 0.81 17.69
N LEU A 181 20.24 0.52 16.70
CA LEU A 181 19.22 1.46 16.24
C LEU A 181 18.27 1.87 17.37
N ASN A 182 17.80 0.90 18.17
CA ASN A 182 16.90 1.18 19.30
C ASN A 182 17.55 2.00 20.42
N ARG A 183 18.90 1.97 20.55
CA ARG A 183 19.64 2.84 21.47
C ARG A 183 19.96 4.22 20.89
N GLY A 184 19.56 4.51 19.64
CA GLY A 184 19.89 5.75 18.95
C GLY A 184 21.38 5.90 18.63
N GLU A 185 22.12 4.79 18.58
CA GLU A 185 23.55 4.79 18.28
C GLU A 185 23.80 5.03 16.77
N PRO A 186 24.94 5.62 16.39
CA PRO A 186 25.25 5.88 15.00
C PRO A 186 25.45 4.58 14.21
N VAL A 187 24.65 4.40 13.17
CA VAL A 187 24.70 3.24 12.27
C VAL A 187 25.08 3.72 10.88
N GLN A 188 26.12 3.10 10.29
CA GLN A 188 26.53 3.40 8.93
C GLN A 188 25.63 2.69 7.92
N VAL A 189 25.29 3.39 6.83
CA VAL A 189 24.59 2.79 5.68
C VAL A 189 25.47 2.87 4.44
N LEU A 190 25.80 1.72 3.86
CA LEU A 190 26.46 1.61 2.57
C LEU A 190 25.43 1.11 1.54
N GLN A 191 25.07 1.97 0.59
CA GLN A 191 24.12 1.63 -0.49
C GLN A 191 24.78 1.78 -1.85
N THR A 192 24.78 0.71 -2.66
CA THR A 192 25.34 0.67 -4.01
C THR A 192 24.28 0.57 -5.10
N CYS A 193 23.09 0.04 -4.78
CA CYS A 193 21.97 -0.07 -5.70
C CYS A 193 20.62 -0.08 -4.94
N GLY A 194 19.52 -0.17 -5.67
CA GLY A 194 18.16 -0.11 -5.12
C GLY A 194 17.66 1.32 -4.90
N THR A 195 16.36 1.45 -4.66
CA THR A 195 15.74 2.76 -4.39
C THR A 195 16.26 3.37 -3.09
N ASP A 196 16.27 4.68 -3.00
CA ASP A 196 16.56 5.43 -1.77
C ASP A 196 15.29 5.90 -1.03
N LEU A 197 14.12 5.50 -1.52
CA LEU A 197 12.82 5.92 -0.99
C LEU A 197 12.65 5.57 0.50
N TRP A 198 13.21 4.47 0.94
CA TRP A 198 13.21 4.02 2.34
C TRP A 198 13.77 5.08 3.32
N ARG A 199 14.69 5.95 2.87
CA ARG A 199 15.30 7.00 3.71
C ARG A 199 14.27 7.98 4.26
N ARG A 200 13.15 8.18 3.55
CA ARG A 200 12.08 9.07 3.99
C ARG A 200 11.41 8.59 5.28
N ALA A 201 11.25 7.28 5.44
CA ALA A 201 10.71 6.69 6.67
C ALA A 201 11.71 6.72 7.84
N TRP A 202 13.00 6.91 7.57
CA TRP A 202 14.08 6.90 8.55
C TRP A 202 14.64 8.30 8.86
N SER A 203 13.97 9.36 8.46
CA SER A 203 14.44 10.74 8.55
C SER A 203 14.72 11.21 10.00
N SER A 204 14.10 10.58 10.99
CA SER A 204 14.30 10.88 12.43
C SER A 204 15.48 10.16 13.07
N HIS A 205 16.09 9.17 12.40
CA HIS A 205 17.19 8.39 12.96
C HIS A 205 18.56 8.91 12.49
N PRO A 206 19.60 8.98 13.36
CA PRO A 206 20.94 9.44 13.01
C PRO A 206 21.71 8.38 12.18
N LEU A 207 21.26 8.08 10.97
CA LEU A 207 21.96 7.21 10.02
C LEU A 207 23.12 7.96 9.36
N LEU A 208 24.26 7.30 9.24
CA LEU A 208 25.47 7.84 8.63
C LEU A 208 25.64 7.27 7.21
N PHE A 209 25.64 8.13 6.21
CA PHE A 209 25.75 7.74 4.79
C PHE A 209 27.17 7.88 4.22
N THR A 210 28.12 8.22 5.07
CA THR A 210 29.56 8.32 4.72
C THR A 210 30.38 7.41 5.63
N SER A 211 31.61 7.14 5.25
CA SER A 211 32.55 6.43 6.12
C SER A 211 32.66 7.17 7.46
N ALA A 212 32.28 6.51 8.54
CA ALA A 212 32.14 7.13 9.84
C ALA A 212 32.83 6.24 10.90
N PRO A 213 34.01 6.66 11.40
CA PRO A 213 34.75 5.91 12.41
C PRO A 213 33.99 5.65 13.71
N GLN A 214 32.96 6.47 13.98
CA GLN A 214 32.11 6.35 15.17
C GLN A 214 30.94 5.39 15.01
N ALA A 215 30.75 4.80 13.84
CA ALA A 215 29.64 3.84 13.63
C ALA A 215 29.87 2.59 14.48
N VAL A 216 28.82 2.15 15.19
CA VAL A 216 28.84 0.94 16.02
C VAL A 216 28.22 -0.27 15.33
N ALA A 217 27.53 -0.05 14.21
CA ALA A 217 26.91 -1.08 13.37
C ALA A 217 26.79 -0.59 11.93
N GLN A 218 26.50 -1.52 11.00
CA GLN A 218 26.38 -1.21 9.58
C GLN A 218 25.15 -1.88 8.95
N ILE A 219 24.49 -1.14 8.05
CA ILE A 219 23.49 -1.65 7.10
C ILE A 219 24.10 -1.57 5.71
N HIS A 220 24.23 -2.70 5.05
CA HIS A 220 24.62 -2.80 3.64
C HIS A 220 23.39 -2.98 2.75
N ILE A 221 23.28 -2.19 1.69
CA ILE A 221 22.23 -2.30 0.68
C ILE A 221 22.91 -2.37 -0.70
N GLY A 222 22.94 -3.57 -1.29
CA GLY A 222 23.68 -3.76 -2.54
C GLY A 222 23.69 -5.18 -3.06
N GLU A 223 24.20 -5.32 -4.28
CA GLU A 223 24.33 -6.61 -4.96
C GLU A 223 25.59 -7.39 -4.57
N GLN A 224 26.52 -6.75 -3.85
CA GLN A 224 27.81 -7.35 -3.50
C GLN A 224 27.77 -8.02 -2.13
N LEU A 225 28.63 -9.02 -1.95
CA LEU A 225 28.97 -9.56 -0.64
C LEU A 225 30.09 -8.71 -0.03
N LEU A 226 29.87 -8.19 1.18
CA LEU A 226 30.91 -7.44 1.87
C LEU A 226 31.80 -8.36 2.73
N PRO A 227 33.12 -8.11 2.78
CA PRO A 227 33.99 -8.76 3.76
C PRO A 227 33.62 -8.31 5.19
N PRO A 228 33.85 -9.14 6.21
CA PRO A 228 33.66 -8.75 7.60
C PRO A 228 34.54 -7.55 7.97
N ILE A 229 33.93 -6.54 8.58
CA ILE A 229 34.63 -5.29 8.98
C ILE A 229 34.79 -5.14 10.50
N GLY A 230 34.44 -6.17 11.29
CA GLY A 230 34.50 -6.12 12.75
C GLY A 230 33.37 -5.36 13.43
N LEU A 231 32.40 -4.86 12.67
CA LEU A 231 31.15 -4.26 13.18
C LEU A 231 29.98 -5.20 12.91
N PRO A 232 28.97 -5.24 13.81
CA PRO A 232 27.70 -5.89 13.50
C PRO A 232 27.13 -5.36 12.19
N THR A 233 26.93 -6.25 11.22
CA THR A 233 26.50 -5.85 9.87
C THR A 233 25.32 -6.68 9.42
N VAL A 234 24.34 -6.02 8.76
CA VAL A 234 23.23 -6.66 8.07
C VAL A 234 23.24 -6.27 6.61
N SER A 235 22.78 -7.18 5.75
CA SER A 235 22.71 -6.93 4.30
C SER A 235 21.29 -7.06 3.79
N TRP A 236 20.88 -6.06 2.98
CA TRP A 236 19.73 -6.10 2.11
C TRP A 236 20.19 -6.16 0.66
N HIS A 237 19.60 -7.04 -0.11
CA HIS A 237 19.96 -7.25 -1.51
C HIS A 237 18.81 -6.85 -2.43
N PRO A 238 18.85 -5.64 -3.03
CA PRO A 238 17.96 -5.28 -4.14
C PRO A 238 18.13 -6.26 -5.29
N ARG A 239 17.02 -6.76 -5.84
CA ARG A 239 17.03 -7.74 -6.93
C ARG A 239 17.31 -7.04 -8.26
N VAL A 240 18.58 -6.78 -8.55
CA VAL A 240 19.03 -6.01 -9.73
C VAL A 240 19.80 -6.86 -10.74
N LEU A 241 20.22 -8.09 -10.39
CA LEU A 241 21.05 -8.92 -11.25
C LEU A 241 20.20 -9.80 -12.18
N TRP A 242 20.29 -9.58 -13.48
CA TRP A 242 19.70 -10.43 -14.50
C TRP A 242 20.76 -11.35 -15.07
N ILE A 243 20.45 -12.68 -15.02
CA ILE A 243 21.36 -13.72 -15.46
C ILE A 243 20.95 -14.15 -16.86
N GLY A 244 21.78 -13.86 -17.84
CA GLY A 244 21.62 -14.38 -19.18
C GLY A 244 22.22 -15.77 -19.30
N VAL A 245 21.46 -16.72 -19.84
CA VAL A 245 21.84 -18.15 -19.90
C VAL A 245 21.81 -18.64 -21.35
N GLY A 246 22.92 -19.18 -21.81
CA GLY A 246 22.99 -20.05 -22.98
C GLY A 246 23.39 -21.45 -22.52
N CYS A 247 22.74 -22.51 -22.99
CA CYS A 247 23.08 -23.88 -22.61
C CYS A 247 22.79 -24.86 -23.73
N GLU A 248 23.42 -26.02 -23.67
CA GLU A 248 23.09 -27.17 -24.53
C GLU A 248 21.71 -27.73 -24.18
N ARG A 249 21.12 -28.50 -25.07
CA ARG A 249 19.86 -29.21 -24.81
C ARG A 249 20.05 -30.27 -23.74
N GLY A 250 19.09 -30.32 -22.78
CA GLY A 250 19.12 -31.30 -21.68
C GLY A 250 20.09 -30.95 -20.56
N THR A 251 20.58 -29.71 -20.48
CA THR A 251 21.41 -29.22 -19.38
C THR A 251 20.63 -29.28 -18.07
N SER A 252 21.13 -29.99 -17.07
CA SER A 252 20.43 -30.18 -15.79
C SER A 252 20.40 -28.91 -14.94
N ARG A 253 19.35 -28.77 -14.13
CA ARG A 253 19.26 -27.71 -13.10
C ARG A 253 20.50 -27.65 -12.21
N ALA A 254 20.95 -28.83 -11.71
CA ALA A 254 22.07 -28.90 -10.79
C ALA A 254 23.36 -28.33 -11.39
N TRP A 255 23.60 -28.55 -12.68
CA TRP A 255 24.75 -28.01 -13.38
C TRP A 255 24.64 -26.47 -13.57
N LEU A 256 23.48 -25.99 -14.00
CA LEU A 256 23.23 -24.54 -14.15
C LEU A 256 23.37 -23.81 -12.81
N GLU A 257 22.79 -24.37 -11.73
CA GLU A 257 22.85 -23.78 -10.39
C GLU A 257 24.30 -23.77 -9.87
N GLY A 258 25.04 -24.88 -10.01
CA GLY A 258 26.44 -24.95 -9.59
C GLY A 258 27.33 -23.96 -10.32
N SER A 259 27.19 -23.85 -11.65
CA SER A 259 27.91 -22.87 -12.46
C SER A 259 27.59 -21.45 -12.09
N LEU A 260 26.31 -21.14 -11.81
CA LEU A 260 25.89 -19.82 -11.38
C LEU A 260 26.43 -19.45 -10.00
N ARG A 261 26.40 -20.39 -9.03
CA ARG A 261 26.99 -20.18 -7.70
C ARG A 261 28.48 -19.89 -7.78
N GLN A 262 29.20 -20.65 -8.61
CA GLN A 262 30.62 -20.42 -8.83
C GLN A 262 30.86 -19.02 -9.43
N LEU A 263 30.09 -18.62 -10.46
CA LEU A 263 30.24 -17.31 -11.10
C LEU A 263 30.00 -16.16 -10.12
N LEU A 264 28.94 -16.23 -9.31
CA LEU A 264 28.61 -15.20 -8.32
C LEU A 264 29.70 -15.12 -7.24
N GLN A 265 30.21 -16.25 -6.77
CA GLN A 265 31.30 -16.29 -5.80
C GLN A 265 32.58 -15.65 -6.35
N GLU A 266 32.97 -15.95 -7.58
CA GLU A 266 34.13 -15.36 -8.26
C GLU A 266 33.98 -13.84 -8.42
N GLN A 267 32.76 -13.33 -8.59
CA GLN A 267 32.45 -11.92 -8.75
C GLN A 267 32.13 -11.20 -7.43
N GLY A 268 32.11 -11.91 -6.29
CA GLY A 268 31.72 -11.33 -4.99
C GLY A 268 30.26 -10.85 -4.94
N LEU A 269 29.35 -11.46 -5.72
CA LEU A 269 27.95 -11.07 -5.85
C LEU A 269 27.04 -11.94 -4.99
N ALA A 270 26.00 -11.34 -4.43
CA ALA A 270 25.03 -12.01 -3.60
C ALA A 270 23.98 -12.78 -4.46
N TRP A 271 23.68 -14.01 -4.06
CA TRP A 271 22.62 -14.83 -4.63
C TRP A 271 21.24 -14.15 -4.50
N GLU A 272 21.01 -13.51 -3.40
CA GLU A 272 19.79 -12.78 -3.04
C GLU A 272 19.51 -11.58 -3.95
N ALA A 273 20.56 -11.05 -4.62
CA ALA A 273 20.44 -9.94 -5.55
C ALA A 273 19.95 -10.34 -6.95
N ILE A 274 19.77 -11.65 -7.22
CA ILE A 274 19.27 -12.11 -8.51
C ILE A 274 17.82 -11.65 -8.71
N ALA A 275 17.60 -10.91 -9.80
CA ALA A 275 16.29 -10.46 -10.26
C ALA A 275 15.56 -11.56 -11.03
N GLY A 276 16.26 -12.28 -11.90
CA GLY A 276 15.68 -13.33 -12.74
C GLY A 276 16.67 -13.88 -13.76
N LEU A 277 16.17 -14.82 -14.56
CA LEU A 277 16.91 -15.46 -15.65
C LEU A 277 16.41 -14.94 -17.01
N ALA A 278 17.30 -14.97 -18.01
CA ALA A 278 16.96 -14.59 -19.37
C ALA A 278 17.66 -15.51 -20.38
N SER A 279 16.97 -15.89 -21.46
CA SER A 279 17.52 -16.71 -22.52
C SER A 279 16.88 -16.44 -23.87
N LEU A 280 17.32 -17.16 -24.89
CA LEU A 280 16.72 -17.16 -26.23
C LEU A 280 15.42 -17.96 -26.25
N ALA A 281 14.43 -17.55 -27.02
CA ALA A 281 13.11 -18.20 -27.13
C ALA A 281 13.18 -19.69 -27.52
N LEU A 282 14.24 -20.10 -28.25
CA LEU A 282 14.51 -21.50 -28.56
C LEU A 282 14.73 -22.39 -27.32
N LYS A 283 14.89 -21.80 -26.12
CA LYS A 283 15.12 -22.49 -24.84
C LYS A 283 13.91 -22.45 -23.89
N GLN A 284 12.74 -22.06 -24.39
CA GLN A 284 11.53 -21.95 -23.56
C GLN A 284 11.03 -23.28 -22.99
N ASP A 285 11.44 -24.41 -23.56
CA ASP A 285 11.11 -25.77 -23.16
C ASP A 285 12.29 -26.47 -22.43
N GLU A 286 13.37 -25.76 -22.08
CA GLU A 286 14.54 -26.34 -21.42
C GLU A 286 14.27 -26.60 -19.94
N ALA A 287 14.09 -27.87 -19.58
CA ALA A 287 13.66 -28.31 -18.24
C ALA A 287 14.55 -27.75 -17.12
N GLY A 288 15.88 -27.79 -17.29
CA GLY A 288 16.80 -27.31 -16.26
C GLY A 288 16.69 -25.81 -15.98
N LEU A 289 16.36 -24.98 -16.99
CA LEU A 289 16.10 -23.55 -16.81
C LEU A 289 14.76 -23.30 -16.08
N LEU A 290 13.71 -24.02 -16.48
CA LEU A 290 12.39 -23.93 -15.88
C LEU A 290 12.43 -24.34 -14.41
N GLU A 291 13.05 -25.46 -14.10
CA GLU A 291 13.22 -25.97 -12.74
C GLU A 291 14.06 -25.01 -11.87
N LEU A 292 15.12 -24.42 -12.42
CA LEU A 292 15.95 -23.45 -11.70
C LEU A 292 15.15 -22.18 -11.36
N ALA A 293 14.42 -21.64 -12.33
CA ALA A 293 13.58 -20.47 -12.14
C ALA A 293 12.48 -20.73 -11.10
N GLN A 294 11.80 -21.87 -11.20
CA GLN A 294 10.73 -22.28 -10.28
C GLN A 294 11.24 -22.47 -8.84
N ALA A 295 12.41 -23.09 -8.67
CA ALA A 295 12.96 -23.40 -7.35
C ALA A 295 13.26 -22.14 -6.51
N TYR A 296 13.54 -21.02 -7.16
CA TYR A 296 13.91 -19.76 -6.49
C TYR A 296 12.90 -18.63 -6.68
N ASP A 297 11.77 -18.93 -7.30
CA ASP A 297 10.74 -17.95 -7.64
C ASP A 297 11.34 -16.77 -8.43
N TRP A 298 12.13 -17.11 -9.46
CA TRP A 298 12.70 -16.14 -10.37
C TRP A 298 11.87 -16.02 -11.64
N PRO A 299 11.59 -14.81 -12.13
CA PRO A 299 11.03 -14.64 -13.46
C PRO A 299 12.03 -15.16 -14.50
N LEU A 300 11.53 -15.88 -15.49
CA LEU A 300 12.31 -16.37 -16.62
C LEU A 300 11.81 -15.70 -17.89
N ARG A 301 12.68 -15.00 -18.57
CA ARG A 301 12.36 -14.21 -19.77
C ARG A 301 13.01 -14.83 -21.00
N PHE A 302 12.22 -14.96 -22.05
CA PHE A 302 12.68 -15.44 -23.34
C PHE A 302 12.53 -14.35 -24.39
N PHE A 303 13.57 -14.18 -25.20
CA PHE A 303 13.62 -13.17 -26.25
C PHE A 303 13.84 -13.84 -27.61
N VAL A 304 13.23 -13.30 -28.66
CA VAL A 304 13.52 -13.73 -30.03
C VAL A 304 14.88 -13.24 -30.49
N ALA A 305 15.45 -13.90 -31.51
CA ALA A 305 16.80 -13.61 -31.96
C ALA A 305 16.96 -12.14 -32.43
N GLU A 306 15.93 -11.60 -33.05
CA GLU A 306 15.88 -10.21 -33.54
C GLU A 306 15.99 -9.19 -32.41
N GLU A 307 15.36 -9.44 -31.25
CA GLU A 307 15.46 -8.57 -30.08
C GLU A 307 16.87 -8.56 -29.47
N LEU A 308 17.57 -9.69 -29.58
CA LEU A 308 18.92 -9.85 -29.04
C LEU A 308 20.01 -9.37 -30.02
N ALA A 309 19.75 -9.42 -31.33
CA ALA A 309 20.72 -9.07 -32.36
C ALA A 309 21.19 -7.60 -32.31
N GLY A 310 20.31 -6.70 -31.86
CA GLY A 310 20.59 -5.28 -31.70
C GLY A 310 21.30 -4.89 -30.40
N MET A 311 21.52 -5.82 -29.47
CA MET A 311 22.14 -5.48 -28.18
C MET A 311 23.65 -5.33 -28.31
N PRO A 312 24.24 -4.24 -27.74
CA PRO A 312 25.68 -4.04 -27.74
C PRO A 312 26.36 -5.02 -26.78
N VAL A 313 27.02 -6.03 -27.32
CA VAL A 313 27.70 -7.07 -26.55
C VAL A 313 29.22 -7.02 -26.77
N PRO A 314 30.05 -7.19 -25.73
CA PRO A 314 31.51 -7.11 -25.86
C PRO A 314 32.13 -8.33 -26.57
N HIS A 315 31.47 -9.49 -26.56
CA HIS A 315 32.01 -10.72 -27.14
C HIS A 315 31.05 -11.34 -28.15
N PRO A 316 30.85 -10.71 -29.33
CA PRO A 316 30.03 -11.29 -30.37
C PRO A 316 30.67 -12.58 -30.95
N SER A 317 29.84 -13.54 -31.32
CA SER A 317 30.28 -14.79 -31.95
C SER A 317 29.57 -15.00 -33.28
N GLU A 318 30.34 -15.09 -34.36
CA GLU A 318 29.80 -15.32 -35.68
C GLU A 318 29.18 -16.72 -35.81
N ILE A 319 29.77 -17.73 -35.15
CA ILE A 319 29.22 -19.09 -35.10
C ILE A 319 27.83 -19.08 -34.47
N VAL A 320 27.66 -18.40 -33.32
CA VAL A 320 26.38 -18.29 -32.65
C VAL A 320 25.38 -17.54 -33.52
N ARG A 321 25.79 -16.47 -34.20
CA ARG A 321 24.94 -15.72 -35.14
C ARG A 321 24.41 -16.60 -36.27
N GLN A 322 25.25 -17.43 -36.87
CA GLN A 322 24.84 -18.33 -37.93
C GLN A 322 23.87 -19.43 -37.45
N VAL A 323 24.01 -19.90 -36.23
CA VAL A 323 23.19 -21.01 -35.68
C VAL A 323 21.84 -20.52 -35.12
N VAL A 324 21.83 -19.38 -34.43
CA VAL A 324 20.64 -18.91 -33.67
C VAL A 324 20.20 -17.49 -34.01
N GLY A 325 20.81 -16.82 -34.97
CA GLY A 325 20.39 -15.50 -35.47
C GLY A 325 20.81 -14.29 -34.60
N THR A 326 21.55 -14.51 -33.51
CA THR A 326 22.06 -13.45 -32.64
C THR A 326 23.54 -13.65 -32.32
N PRO A 327 24.35 -12.56 -32.21
CA PRO A 327 25.80 -12.68 -31.97
C PRO A 327 26.15 -13.14 -30.55
N SER A 328 25.22 -13.06 -29.59
CA SER A 328 25.40 -13.52 -28.22
C SER A 328 24.05 -13.80 -27.59
N VAL A 329 23.88 -14.98 -26.98
CA VAL A 329 22.67 -15.30 -26.23
C VAL A 329 22.78 -14.77 -24.80
N ALA A 330 23.79 -15.19 -24.04
CA ALA A 330 23.87 -14.89 -22.60
C ALA A 330 24.01 -13.36 -22.33
N GLU A 331 24.96 -12.68 -22.97
CA GLU A 331 25.17 -11.24 -22.74
C GLU A 331 23.98 -10.41 -23.20
N ALA A 332 23.46 -10.70 -24.42
CA ALA A 332 22.35 -9.96 -25.00
C ALA A 332 21.06 -10.17 -24.18
N ALA A 333 20.75 -11.41 -23.76
CA ALA A 333 19.58 -11.69 -22.95
C ALA A 333 19.67 -11.03 -21.56
N ALA A 334 20.85 -11.07 -20.91
CA ALA A 334 21.06 -10.38 -19.64
C ALA A 334 20.81 -8.87 -19.76
N LEU A 335 21.43 -8.20 -20.73
CA LEU A 335 21.26 -6.77 -20.97
C LEU A 335 19.83 -6.41 -21.34
N ARG A 336 19.18 -7.18 -22.22
CA ARG A 336 17.80 -6.94 -22.64
C ARG A 336 16.82 -7.09 -21.47
N ALA A 337 17.04 -8.09 -20.60
CA ALA A 337 16.23 -8.29 -19.41
C ALA A 337 16.42 -7.16 -18.39
N ALA A 338 17.65 -6.73 -18.18
CA ALA A 338 17.98 -5.66 -17.24
C ALA A 338 17.48 -4.27 -17.70
N ALA A 339 17.40 -4.03 -19.01
CA ALA A 339 16.92 -2.77 -19.57
C ALA A 339 15.40 -2.58 -19.48
N SER A 340 14.63 -3.67 -19.36
CA SER A 340 13.17 -3.63 -19.35
C SER A 340 12.63 -4.60 -18.30
N PRO A 341 12.59 -4.23 -17.01
CA PRO A 341 12.05 -5.10 -15.98
C PRO A 341 10.56 -5.43 -16.24
N PRO A 342 10.09 -6.66 -15.92
CA PRO A 342 8.70 -7.05 -16.10
C PRO A 342 7.79 -6.21 -15.21
N GLY A 343 6.55 -5.94 -15.69
CA GLY A 343 5.52 -5.22 -14.95
C GLY A 343 5.33 -3.75 -15.38
N LEU A 344 6.19 -3.21 -16.23
CA LEU A 344 5.96 -1.90 -16.82
C LEU A 344 5.34 -2.03 -18.22
N PRO A 345 4.32 -1.23 -18.58
CA PRO A 345 3.79 -1.21 -19.92
C PRO A 345 4.91 -0.87 -20.92
N GLN A 346 5.04 -1.67 -21.97
CA GLN A 346 6.02 -1.48 -23.06
C GLN A 346 5.57 -0.30 -23.94
N LYS A 347 5.44 0.90 -23.39
CA LYS A 347 5.39 2.10 -24.23
C LYS A 347 6.81 2.65 -24.38
N PRO A 348 7.17 3.17 -25.57
CA PRO A 348 8.35 3.98 -25.68
C PRO A 348 8.11 5.22 -24.82
N VAL A 349 8.59 5.16 -23.57
CA VAL A 349 8.77 6.37 -22.77
C VAL A 349 9.73 7.22 -23.59
N GLN A 350 9.29 8.42 -23.97
CA GLN A 350 10.19 9.43 -24.49
C GLN A 350 11.43 9.42 -23.60
N GLU A 351 12.56 9.22 -24.23
CA GLU A 351 13.89 9.09 -23.65
C GLU A 351 14.22 10.26 -22.71
N THR A 352 13.77 10.17 -21.46
CA THR A 352 14.59 10.73 -20.39
C THR A 352 15.59 9.64 -20.05
N ALA A 353 16.81 9.84 -20.53
CA ALA A 353 17.89 8.87 -20.53
C ALA A 353 18.17 8.34 -19.12
N ALA A 354 17.47 7.27 -18.70
CA ALA A 354 17.99 6.41 -17.65
C ALA A 354 19.26 5.75 -18.23
N PRO A 355 20.37 5.72 -17.51
CA PRO A 355 21.58 5.09 -18.01
C PRO A 355 21.26 3.64 -18.39
N PRO A 356 21.80 3.13 -19.49
CA PRO A 356 21.51 1.78 -19.97
C PRO A 356 21.93 0.74 -18.92
N ALA A 357 21.26 -0.42 -18.91
CA ALA A 357 21.65 -1.57 -18.10
C ALA A 357 23.16 -1.86 -18.30
N THR A 358 23.84 -2.20 -17.20
CA THR A 358 25.30 -2.40 -17.21
C THR A 358 25.63 -3.88 -17.19
N LEU A 359 26.42 -4.36 -18.14
CA LEU A 359 26.97 -5.71 -18.06
C LEU A 359 28.07 -5.74 -17.00
N ILE A 360 27.80 -6.43 -15.86
CA ILE A 360 28.75 -6.55 -14.73
C ILE A 360 29.75 -7.68 -15.03
N CYS A 361 29.25 -8.83 -15.49
CA CYS A 361 30.06 -9.97 -15.85
C CYS A 361 29.79 -10.35 -17.30
N PRO A 362 30.77 -10.22 -18.19
CA PRO A 362 30.69 -10.77 -19.54
C PRO A 362 30.51 -12.28 -19.54
N LYS A 363 30.15 -12.86 -20.69
CA LYS A 363 29.88 -14.30 -20.79
C LYS A 363 31.06 -15.14 -20.30
N ARG A 364 30.75 -16.12 -19.43
CA ARG A 364 31.66 -17.17 -18.96
C ARG A 364 31.10 -18.50 -19.42
N VAL A 365 31.98 -19.34 -19.91
CA VAL A 365 31.64 -20.69 -20.39
C VAL A 365 32.03 -21.70 -19.32
N PHE A 366 31.09 -22.57 -18.97
CA PHE A 366 31.29 -23.68 -18.05
C PHE A 366 31.07 -24.97 -18.85
N THR A 367 32.03 -25.88 -18.78
CA THR A 367 31.99 -27.15 -19.50
C THR A 367 32.15 -28.34 -18.56
N SER A 368 31.41 -29.39 -18.80
CA SER A 368 31.50 -30.65 -18.09
C SER A 368 31.48 -31.82 -19.11
N PRO A 369 32.32 -32.82 -18.94
CA PRO A 369 32.30 -33.99 -19.83
C PRO A 369 30.97 -34.73 -19.80
N THR A 370 30.22 -34.66 -18.70
CA THR A 370 28.96 -35.40 -18.47
C THR A 370 27.72 -34.55 -18.46
N ALA A 371 27.84 -33.25 -18.18
CA ALA A 371 26.70 -32.32 -18.04
C ALA A 371 26.58 -31.30 -19.19
N GLY A 372 27.48 -31.36 -20.18
CA GLY A 372 27.49 -30.46 -21.33
C GLY A 372 28.06 -29.08 -21.03
N ALA A 373 27.73 -28.09 -21.86
CA ALA A 373 28.21 -26.71 -21.74
C ALA A 373 27.07 -25.77 -21.43
N CYS A 374 27.37 -24.79 -20.55
CA CYS A 374 26.52 -23.61 -20.35
C CYS A 374 27.33 -22.31 -20.35
N THR A 375 26.70 -21.25 -20.75
CA THR A 375 27.28 -19.88 -20.80
C THR A 375 26.41 -18.97 -19.95
N LEU A 376 27.04 -18.26 -19.03
CA LEU A 376 26.39 -17.32 -18.14
C LEU A 376 26.95 -15.92 -18.31
N ALA A 377 26.10 -14.90 -18.23
CA ALA A 377 26.48 -13.51 -18.18
C ALA A 377 25.59 -12.78 -17.15
N ILE A 378 26.08 -11.70 -16.54
CA ILE A 378 25.35 -10.95 -15.51
C ILE A 378 25.25 -9.49 -15.92
N ALA A 379 24.03 -8.97 -16.02
CA ALA A 379 23.76 -7.55 -16.19
C ALA A 379 23.02 -6.99 -14.96
N ARG A 380 23.36 -5.75 -14.59
CA ARG A 380 22.70 -5.00 -13.53
C ARG A 380 21.65 -4.08 -14.14
N ALA A 381 20.42 -4.19 -13.64
CA ALA A 381 19.35 -3.28 -13.94
C ALA A 381 19.49 -1.99 -13.09
N ASN A 382 19.00 -0.87 -13.61
CA ASN A 382 18.97 0.40 -12.88
C ASN A 382 17.86 0.46 -11.83
N ARG A 383 16.88 -0.45 -11.93
CA ARG A 383 15.79 -0.63 -10.97
C ARG A 383 15.75 -2.07 -10.51
N GLU A 384 15.47 -2.26 -9.25
CA GLU A 384 15.21 -3.59 -8.69
C GLU A 384 13.93 -4.20 -9.25
N TYR A 385 13.94 -5.49 -9.39
CA TYR A 385 12.73 -6.27 -9.67
C TYR A 385 11.94 -6.49 -8.39
N SER A 386 10.67 -6.11 -8.39
CA SER A 386 9.72 -6.47 -7.35
C SER A 386 8.63 -7.36 -7.95
N PRO A 387 8.37 -8.55 -7.40
CA PRO A 387 7.26 -9.41 -7.84
C PRO A 387 5.92 -8.92 -7.31
N ARG A 388 5.91 -7.87 -6.50
CA ARG A 388 4.75 -7.38 -5.79
C ARG A 388 3.82 -6.64 -6.75
N PRO A 389 2.52 -6.97 -6.76
CA PRO A 389 1.55 -6.13 -7.44
C PRO A 389 1.43 -4.80 -6.68
N GLY A 390 1.51 -3.70 -7.38
CA GLY A 390 1.25 -2.40 -6.78
C GLY A 390 -0.23 -2.19 -6.51
N HIS A 391 -0.53 -1.36 -5.53
CA HIS A 391 -1.90 -1.00 -5.19
C HIS A 391 -2.04 0.50 -4.96
N LEU A 392 -3.12 1.08 -5.44
CA LEU A 392 -3.40 2.50 -5.34
C LEU A 392 -4.77 2.72 -4.69
N TRP A 393 -4.78 3.21 -3.45
CA TRP A 393 -5.99 3.66 -2.79
C TRP A 393 -6.18 5.16 -2.97
N LEU A 394 -7.38 5.57 -3.41
CA LEU A 394 -7.81 6.96 -3.45
C LEU A 394 -8.79 7.18 -2.31
N ILE A 395 -8.32 7.79 -1.22
CA ILE A 395 -9.01 7.77 0.08
C ILE A 395 -9.61 9.12 0.42
N GLY A 396 -10.92 9.15 0.68
CA GLY A 396 -11.58 10.24 1.36
C GLY A 396 -11.41 10.11 2.88
N THR A 397 -10.71 11.06 3.52
CA THR A 397 -10.43 11.01 4.96
C THR A 397 -11.53 11.64 5.83
N GLY A 398 -12.65 12.03 5.23
CA GLY A 398 -13.71 12.72 5.96
C GLY A 398 -13.34 14.16 6.34
N PRO A 399 -14.12 14.79 7.22
CA PRO A 399 -13.99 16.22 7.54
C PRO A 399 -12.78 16.54 8.44
N GLY A 400 -12.21 15.55 9.14
CA GLY A 400 -11.00 15.76 9.92
C GLY A 400 -10.92 14.98 11.23
N ASP A 401 -12.03 14.71 11.91
CA ASP A 401 -12.04 13.84 13.09
C ASP A 401 -11.94 12.36 12.65
N LEU A 402 -11.08 11.60 13.31
CA LEU A 402 -10.84 10.19 13.01
C LEU A 402 -12.06 9.30 13.24
N SER A 403 -13.03 9.73 14.06
CA SER A 403 -14.31 9.04 14.23
C SER A 403 -15.21 9.13 12.99
N GLN A 404 -14.94 10.08 12.10
CA GLN A 404 -15.64 10.29 10.84
C GLN A 404 -14.96 9.61 9.64
N LEU A 405 -13.85 8.91 9.89
CA LEU A 405 -13.16 8.12 8.87
C LEU A 405 -13.90 6.78 8.67
N THR A 406 -14.15 6.41 7.42
CA THR A 406 -14.76 5.10 7.15
C THR A 406 -13.83 3.96 7.59
N LEU A 407 -14.42 2.83 7.96
CA LEU A 407 -13.66 1.64 8.36
C LEU A 407 -12.72 1.17 7.24
N ALA A 408 -13.20 1.15 6.00
CA ALA A 408 -12.39 0.79 4.84
C ALA A 408 -11.18 1.71 4.65
N ALA A 409 -11.36 3.03 4.79
CA ALA A 409 -10.28 4.00 4.71
C ALA A 409 -9.24 3.79 5.84
N ARG A 410 -9.69 3.53 7.05
CA ARG A 410 -8.80 3.21 8.19
C ARG A 410 -7.96 1.97 7.90
N MET A 411 -8.58 0.90 7.41
CA MET A 411 -7.90 -0.36 7.08
C MET A 411 -6.89 -0.18 5.93
N ALA A 412 -7.23 0.57 4.89
CA ALA A 412 -6.32 0.88 3.79
C ALA A 412 -5.10 1.67 4.26
N LEU A 413 -5.29 2.68 5.12
CA LEU A 413 -4.20 3.47 5.69
C LEU A 413 -3.22 2.63 6.51
N THR A 414 -3.68 1.60 7.24
CA THR A 414 -2.78 0.71 8.00
C THR A 414 -1.95 -0.21 7.11
N GLN A 415 -2.35 -0.44 5.86
CA GLN A 415 -1.66 -1.30 4.90
C GLN A 415 -0.79 -0.52 3.92
N ALA A 416 -1.01 0.80 3.80
CA ALA A 416 -0.27 1.65 2.88
C ALA A 416 1.21 1.72 3.29
N GLU A 417 2.09 1.62 2.32
CA GLU A 417 3.55 1.80 2.50
C GLU A 417 3.96 3.25 2.24
N VAL A 418 3.18 3.92 1.38
CA VAL A 418 3.33 5.34 1.08
C VAL A 418 1.98 6.03 1.24
N VAL A 419 1.95 7.12 1.99
CA VAL A 419 0.76 7.97 2.13
C VAL A 419 1.07 9.35 1.57
N VAL A 420 0.34 9.70 0.52
CA VAL A 420 0.54 10.91 -0.29
C VAL A 420 -0.61 11.88 -0.06
N GLY A 421 -0.31 13.12 0.25
CA GLY A 421 -1.37 14.09 0.46
C GLY A 421 -0.87 15.51 0.75
N TYR A 422 -1.81 16.43 0.89
CA TYR A 422 -1.51 17.76 1.41
C TYR A 422 -1.12 17.66 2.90
N GLN A 423 -0.09 18.41 3.32
CA GLN A 423 0.46 18.34 4.68
C GLN A 423 -0.62 18.38 5.77
N LEU A 424 -1.54 19.33 5.70
CA LEU A 424 -2.63 19.46 6.68
C LEU A 424 -3.47 18.17 6.81
N TYR A 425 -3.68 17.44 5.69
CA TYR A 425 -4.47 16.21 5.72
C TYR A 425 -3.68 15.03 6.29
N LEU A 426 -2.37 15.00 6.05
CA LEU A 426 -1.46 14.05 6.69
C LEU A 426 -1.41 14.25 8.20
N ASP A 427 -1.36 15.50 8.67
CA ASP A 427 -1.37 15.83 10.09
C ASP A 427 -2.65 15.35 10.80
N LEU A 428 -3.81 15.43 10.12
CA LEU A 428 -5.09 14.98 10.68
C LEU A 428 -5.18 13.46 10.88
N ILE A 429 -4.48 12.68 10.05
CA ILE A 429 -4.48 11.21 10.15
C ILE A 429 -3.21 10.67 10.82
N GLU A 430 -2.32 11.53 11.24
CA GLU A 430 -1.02 11.16 11.84
C GLU A 430 -1.13 10.10 12.94
N PRO A 431 -2.13 10.13 13.85
CA PRO A 431 -2.28 9.09 14.87
C PRO A 431 -2.59 7.68 14.34
N LEU A 432 -2.96 7.53 13.06
CA LEU A 432 -3.19 6.24 12.42
C LEU A 432 -1.97 5.71 11.68
N LEU A 433 -0.97 6.56 11.46
CA LEU A 433 0.22 6.21 10.70
C LEU A 433 1.25 5.54 11.63
N HIS A 434 1.97 4.56 11.10
CA HIS A 434 2.97 3.80 11.86
C HIS A 434 4.39 4.05 11.34
N PRO A 435 5.42 3.77 12.17
CA PRO A 435 6.80 3.81 11.72
C PRO A 435 7.03 2.92 10.49
N GLY A 436 7.85 3.39 9.55
CA GLY A 436 8.10 2.68 8.29
C GLY A 436 7.19 3.08 7.14
N GLN A 437 6.05 3.72 7.38
CA GLN A 437 5.28 4.34 6.31
C GLN A 437 5.97 5.61 5.81
N ILE A 438 6.07 5.73 4.50
CA ILE A 438 6.57 6.94 3.86
C ILE A 438 5.44 7.96 3.82
N ARG A 439 5.65 9.12 4.44
CA ARG A 439 4.77 10.28 4.34
C ARG A 439 5.30 11.17 3.24
N ASP A 440 4.49 11.43 2.24
CA ASP A 440 4.87 12.30 1.11
C ASP A 440 3.97 13.54 1.07
N PRO A 441 4.33 14.58 1.86
CA PRO A 441 3.63 15.85 1.84
C PRO A 441 3.93 16.59 0.55
N SER A 442 2.91 17.11 -0.09
CA SER A 442 3.06 18.01 -1.23
C SER A 442 2.23 19.28 -1.05
N PRO A 443 2.73 20.43 -1.50
CA PRO A 443 1.99 21.68 -1.42
C PRO A 443 0.74 21.67 -2.31
N ILE A 444 -0.18 22.58 -2.03
CA ILE A 444 -1.28 22.93 -2.94
C ILE A 444 -0.67 23.40 -4.27
N THR A 445 -1.32 23.17 -5.39
CA THR A 445 -0.90 23.48 -6.77
C THR A 445 0.04 22.49 -7.44
N GLN A 446 0.38 21.38 -6.77
CA GLN A 446 1.19 20.29 -7.34
C GLN A 446 0.39 18.98 -7.47
N GLU A 447 -0.92 19.08 -7.72
CA GLU A 447 -1.84 17.94 -7.78
C GLU A 447 -1.43 16.94 -8.87
N ILE A 448 -1.05 17.43 -10.06
CA ILE A 448 -0.61 16.58 -11.19
C ILE A 448 0.66 15.81 -10.80
N GLN A 449 1.66 16.51 -10.26
CA GLN A 449 2.92 15.88 -9.85
C GLN A 449 2.67 14.83 -8.76
N ARG A 450 1.78 15.13 -7.80
CA ARG A 450 1.35 14.20 -6.74
C ARG A 450 0.71 12.94 -7.33
N ALA A 451 -0.20 13.08 -8.29
CA ALA A 451 -0.86 11.97 -8.96
C ALA A 451 0.14 11.10 -9.73
N GLU A 452 0.99 11.72 -10.53
CA GLU A 452 2.04 11.05 -11.32
C GLU A 452 3.03 10.28 -10.43
N GLN A 453 3.45 10.89 -9.32
CA GLN A 453 4.37 10.26 -8.38
C GLN A 453 3.74 9.07 -7.67
N ALA A 454 2.48 9.20 -7.21
CA ALA A 454 1.75 8.12 -6.57
C ALA A 454 1.57 6.91 -7.52
N ILE A 455 1.20 7.17 -8.77
CA ILE A 455 1.07 6.15 -9.81
C ILE A 455 2.43 5.47 -10.04
N SER A 456 3.51 6.25 -10.18
CA SER A 456 4.85 5.71 -10.42
C SER A 456 5.32 4.78 -9.30
N TRP A 457 5.01 5.08 -8.04
CA TRP A 457 5.33 4.20 -6.91
C TRP A 457 4.46 2.93 -6.91
N ALA A 458 3.18 3.05 -7.23
CA ALA A 458 2.32 1.89 -7.35
C ALA A 458 2.77 0.97 -8.51
N GLU A 459 3.18 1.52 -9.65
CA GLU A 459 3.77 0.75 -10.76
C GLU A 459 5.08 0.03 -10.36
N GLN A 460 5.77 0.50 -9.31
CA GLN A 460 6.95 -0.15 -8.73
C GLN A 460 6.61 -1.25 -7.71
N GLY A 461 5.34 -1.55 -7.51
CA GLY A 461 4.88 -2.60 -6.60
C GLY A 461 4.58 -2.14 -5.18
N LEU A 462 4.58 -0.82 -4.92
CA LEU A 462 4.24 -0.27 -3.61
C LEU A 462 2.72 -0.16 -3.41
N LYS A 463 2.31 -0.23 -2.16
CA LYS A 463 0.94 0.07 -1.72
C LYS A 463 0.85 1.55 -1.37
N VAL A 464 0.19 2.32 -2.22
CA VAL A 464 0.13 3.78 -2.12
C VAL A 464 -1.26 4.25 -1.78
N ALA A 465 -1.41 5.08 -0.76
CA ALA A 465 -2.64 5.78 -0.41
C ALA A 465 -2.55 7.26 -0.81
N VAL A 466 -3.40 7.71 -1.72
CA VAL A 466 -3.57 9.14 -2.04
C VAL A 466 -4.76 9.65 -1.25
N ILE A 467 -4.53 10.55 -0.30
CA ILE A 467 -5.57 11.05 0.59
C ILE A 467 -6.14 12.38 0.13
N SER A 468 -7.45 12.56 0.35
CA SER A 468 -8.18 13.81 0.16
C SER A 468 -9.04 14.09 1.39
N SER A 469 -9.12 15.33 1.83
CA SER A 469 -10.10 15.72 2.87
C SER A 469 -11.51 15.60 2.31
N GLY A 470 -12.47 15.21 3.14
CA GLY A 470 -13.81 14.91 2.70
C GLY A 470 -13.88 13.63 1.90
N ASP A 471 -14.43 13.68 0.71
CA ASP A 471 -14.54 12.58 -0.24
C ASP A 471 -13.50 12.70 -1.36
N ALA A 472 -12.91 11.58 -1.77
CA ALA A 472 -11.86 11.58 -2.80
C ALA A 472 -12.38 11.95 -4.19
N GLY A 473 -13.68 11.72 -4.48
CA GLY A 473 -14.32 12.01 -5.76
C GLY A 473 -14.99 13.38 -5.83
N ILE A 474 -15.20 14.05 -4.68
CA ILE A 474 -15.84 15.39 -4.63
C ILE A 474 -14.76 16.47 -4.45
N TYR A 475 -14.33 17.05 -5.56
CA TYR A 475 -13.22 18.03 -5.62
C TYR A 475 -11.92 17.50 -4.99
N GLY A 476 -11.76 16.19 -4.94
CA GLY A 476 -10.57 15.49 -4.44
C GLY A 476 -9.68 14.97 -5.57
N MET A 477 -8.72 14.11 -5.20
CA MET A 477 -7.68 13.63 -6.11
C MET A 477 -8.12 12.49 -7.05
N ALA A 478 -9.25 11.80 -6.78
CA ALA A 478 -9.61 10.59 -7.50
C ALA A 478 -9.77 10.82 -9.01
N GLY A 479 -10.46 11.89 -9.40
CA GLY A 479 -10.65 12.21 -10.82
C GLY A 479 -9.33 12.46 -11.56
N LEU A 480 -8.40 13.19 -10.94
CA LEU A 480 -7.11 13.50 -11.53
C LEU A 480 -6.22 12.25 -11.68
N VAL A 481 -6.15 11.41 -10.63
CA VAL A 481 -5.36 10.17 -10.68
C VAL A 481 -5.89 9.24 -11.77
N LEU A 482 -7.21 9.08 -11.89
CA LEU A 482 -7.83 8.28 -12.95
C LEU A 482 -7.54 8.86 -14.35
N GLN A 483 -7.52 10.17 -14.51
CA GLN A 483 -7.13 10.81 -15.78
C GLN A 483 -5.66 10.51 -16.14
N CYS A 484 -4.75 10.63 -15.17
CA CYS A 484 -3.33 10.31 -15.38
C CYS A 484 -3.13 8.82 -15.75
N LEU A 485 -3.83 7.91 -15.08
CA LEU A 485 -3.82 6.48 -15.40
C LEU A 485 -4.33 6.21 -16.83
N ALA A 486 -5.45 6.85 -17.22
CA ALA A 486 -6.00 6.71 -18.57
C ALA A 486 -5.01 7.22 -19.63
N GLN A 487 -4.33 8.36 -19.40
CA GLN A 487 -3.31 8.88 -20.30
C GLN A 487 -2.10 7.95 -20.42
N ARG A 488 -1.76 7.23 -19.37
CA ARG A 488 -0.70 6.21 -19.36
C ARG A 488 -1.12 4.90 -20.05
N GLY A 489 -2.41 4.75 -20.39
CA GLY A 489 -2.97 3.53 -20.98
C GLY A 489 -3.03 2.37 -19.99
N TRP A 490 -3.38 2.66 -18.75
CA TRP A 490 -3.61 1.66 -17.71
C TRP A 490 -4.61 0.60 -18.16
N ASP A 491 -4.30 -0.67 -17.89
CA ASP A 491 -5.05 -1.84 -18.33
C ASP A 491 -6.27 -2.18 -17.43
N GLY A 492 -6.49 -1.41 -16.36
CA GLY A 492 -7.52 -1.68 -15.34
C GLY A 492 -7.09 -2.71 -14.29
N ILE A 493 -5.90 -3.27 -14.38
CA ILE A 493 -5.43 -4.36 -13.52
C ILE A 493 -4.22 -3.96 -12.69
N GLN A 494 -3.19 -3.36 -13.32
CA GLN A 494 -1.93 -3.06 -12.64
C GLN A 494 -1.47 -1.60 -12.87
N PRO A 495 -1.23 -0.88 -11.75
CA PRO A 495 -1.52 -1.24 -10.35
C PRO A 495 -3.02 -1.45 -10.12
N SER A 496 -3.38 -2.30 -9.16
CA SER A 496 -4.79 -2.41 -8.74
C SER A 496 -5.21 -1.09 -8.08
N LEU A 497 -6.47 -0.69 -8.30
CA LEU A 497 -6.98 0.60 -7.84
C LEU A 497 -8.30 0.44 -7.10
N GLU A 498 -8.43 1.16 -5.99
CA GLU A 498 -9.66 1.24 -5.21
C GLU A 498 -9.94 2.69 -4.78
N VAL A 499 -11.17 3.14 -4.96
CA VAL A 499 -11.64 4.45 -4.48
C VAL A 499 -12.46 4.24 -3.22
N LEU A 500 -12.00 4.80 -2.10
CA LEU A 500 -12.66 4.70 -0.81
C LEU A 500 -13.34 6.03 -0.47
N PRO A 501 -14.68 6.03 -0.31
CA PRO A 501 -15.44 7.24 -0.05
C PRO A 501 -15.15 7.82 1.33
N GLY A 502 -15.36 9.12 1.48
CA GLY A 502 -15.30 9.82 2.75
C GLY A 502 -16.50 10.74 2.94
N ILE A 503 -16.77 11.14 4.19
CA ILE A 503 -17.82 12.11 4.50
C ILE A 503 -17.42 13.47 3.96
N SER A 504 -18.11 13.96 2.93
CA SER A 504 -17.81 15.25 2.31
C SER A 504 -18.13 16.42 3.22
N ALA A 505 -17.53 17.58 2.96
CA ALA A 505 -17.84 18.81 3.71
C ALA A 505 -19.34 19.17 3.67
N LEU A 506 -20.01 18.90 2.55
CA LEU A 506 -21.45 19.09 2.39
C LEU A 506 -22.27 18.23 3.37
N GLN A 507 -21.96 16.93 3.44
CA GLN A 507 -22.65 16.01 4.36
C GLN A 507 -22.33 16.34 5.82
N ALA A 508 -21.08 16.66 6.11
CA ALA A 508 -20.65 17.08 7.45
C ALA A 508 -21.38 18.35 7.90
N ALA A 509 -21.52 19.34 7.01
CA ALA A 509 -22.27 20.57 7.29
C ALA A 509 -23.75 20.29 7.52
N ALA A 510 -24.37 19.49 6.66
CA ALA A 510 -25.78 19.13 6.78
C ALA A 510 -26.09 18.45 8.12
N ALA A 511 -25.24 17.49 8.54
CA ALA A 511 -25.40 16.79 9.82
C ALA A 511 -25.33 17.72 11.03
N GLN A 512 -24.43 18.71 11.01
CA GLN A 512 -24.31 19.71 12.08
C GLN A 512 -25.46 20.71 12.09
N LEU A 513 -25.94 21.07 10.90
CA LEU A 513 -26.97 22.10 10.71
C LEU A 513 -28.42 21.57 10.86
N GLY A 514 -28.65 20.27 10.82
CA GLY A 514 -29.98 19.66 10.90
C GLY A 514 -30.34 18.90 9.62
N SER A 515 -31.29 19.40 8.84
CA SER A 515 -31.75 18.71 7.62
C SER A 515 -31.92 19.67 6.43
N PRO A 516 -30.87 20.41 6.03
CA PRO A 516 -30.98 21.36 4.92
C PRO A 516 -31.04 20.67 3.54
N LEU A 517 -30.63 19.41 3.41
CA LEU A 517 -30.48 18.68 2.15
C LEU A 517 -31.61 17.64 1.90
N MET A 518 -32.75 17.81 2.53
CA MET A 518 -33.90 16.88 2.35
C MET A 518 -34.57 17.00 0.99
N HIS A 519 -34.34 18.10 0.27
CA HIS A 519 -34.80 18.31 -1.11
C HIS A 519 -33.60 18.34 -2.07
N ASP A 520 -33.87 18.63 -3.36
CA ASP A 520 -32.83 18.66 -4.38
C ASP A 520 -31.75 19.70 -4.05
N PHE A 521 -30.52 19.32 -4.22
CA PHE A 521 -29.36 20.15 -3.90
C PHE A 521 -28.27 20.00 -4.96
N CYS A 522 -27.35 20.95 -5.01
CA CYS A 522 -26.17 20.88 -5.83
C CYS A 522 -24.92 21.41 -5.09
N ALA A 523 -23.74 20.93 -5.52
CA ALA A 523 -22.45 21.41 -5.08
C ALA A 523 -21.77 22.16 -6.22
N ILE A 524 -21.28 23.37 -5.96
CA ILE A 524 -20.60 24.22 -6.94
C ILE A 524 -19.28 24.72 -6.32
N SER A 525 -18.17 24.47 -7.02
CA SER A 525 -16.88 25.08 -6.65
C SER A 525 -16.77 26.47 -7.28
N LEU A 526 -16.43 27.47 -6.46
CA LEU A 526 -16.15 28.82 -6.92
C LEU A 526 -14.69 29.02 -7.36
N SER A 527 -13.90 27.94 -7.44
CA SER A 527 -12.53 28.02 -7.94
C SER A 527 -12.51 28.15 -9.46
N ASP A 528 -11.97 29.27 -9.94
CA ASP A 528 -11.79 29.59 -11.36
C ASP A 528 -10.41 29.19 -11.92
N LEU A 529 -9.61 28.46 -11.14
CA LEU A 529 -8.27 28.00 -11.55
C LEU A 529 -8.32 27.04 -12.73
N LEU A 530 -9.29 26.11 -12.74
CA LEU A 530 -9.45 25.09 -13.76
C LEU A 530 -10.74 25.23 -14.57
N THR A 531 -11.72 25.96 -14.06
CA THR A 531 -13.01 26.17 -14.70
C THR A 531 -13.20 27.66 -14.95
N PRO A 532 -13.34 28.11 -16.21
CA PRO A 532 -13.54 29.53 -16.51
C PRO A 532 -14.76 30.12 -15.80
N TRP A 533 -14.66 31.32 -15.27
CA TRP A 533 -15.72 32.00 -14.53
C TRP A 533 -17.09 32.00 -15.23
N PRO A 534 -17.22 32.28 -16.55
CA PRO A 534 -18.53 32.26 -17.21
C PRO A 534 -19.25 30.89 -17.12
N VAL A 535 -18.51 29.79 -17.00
CA VAL A 535 -19.08 28.46 -16.81
C VAL A 535 -19.61 28.30 -15.39
N ILE A 536 -18.85 28.78 -14.39
CA ILE A 536 -19.28 28.78 -12.98
C ILE A 536 -20.53 29.67 -12.83
N GLU A 537 -20.53 30.89 -13.38
CA GLU A 537 -21.65 31.83 -13.33
C GLU A 537 -22.92 31.23 -13.92
N LYS A 538 -22.84 30.57 -15.10
CA LYS A 538 -23.97 29.85 -15.71
C LYS A 538 -24.55 28.78 -14.80
N ARG A 539 -23.70 28.04 -14.08
CA ARG A 539 -24.11 27.00 -13.11
C ARG A 539 -24.82 27.63 -11.90
N LEU A 540 -24.31 28.75 -11.39
CA LEU A 540 -24.91 29.47 -10.29
C LEU A 540 -26.30 30.01 -10.68
N GLN A 541 -26.44 30.60 -11.86
CA GLN A 541 -27.72 31.08 -12.40
C GLN A 541 -28.74 29.96 -12.56
N ALA A 542 -28.31 28.80 -13.11
CA ALA A 542 -29.19 27.62 -13.25
C ALA A 542 -29.63 27.08 -11.89
N ALA A 543 -28.73 26.97 -10.93
CA ALA A 543 -29.04 26.51 -9.57
C ALA A 543 -29.97 27.49 -8.81
N ALA A 544 -29.80 28.79 -9.02
CA ALA A 544 -30.66 29.80 -8.44
C ALA A 544 -32.08 29.75 -9.03
N ALA A 545 -32.21 29.66 -10.36
CA ALA A 545 -33.47 29.58 -11.09
C ALA A 545 -34.25 28.30 -10.81
N ALA A 546 -33.54 27.16 -10.64
CA ALA A 546 -34.14 25.84 -10.33
C ALA A 546 -34.44 25.64 -8.84
N ASP A 547 -34.17 26.62 -8.00
CA ASP A 547 -34.40 26.60 -6.55
C ASP A 547 -33.75 25.45 -5.79
N PHE A 548 -32.55 25.03 -6.19
CA PHE A 548 -31.78 24.04 -5.46
C PHE A 548 -31.22 24.56 -4.13
N VAL A 549 -31.10 23.75 -3.10
CA VAL A 549 -30.18 24.03 -2.00
C VAL A 549 -28.75 23.95 -2.53
N VAL A 550 -27.93 24.94 -2.26
CA VAL A 550 -26.60 25.04 -2.89
C VAL A 550 -25.47 25.04 -1.86
N ALA A 551 -24.51 24.14 -2.06
CA ALA A 551 -23.26 24.14 -1.31
C ALA A 551 -22.13 24.71 -2.16
N LEU A 552 -21.56 25.85 -1.74
CA LEU A 552 -20.44 26.48 -2.40
C LEU A 552 -19.14 26.02 -1.77
N TYR A 553 -18.31 25.34 -2.57
CA TYR A 553 -16.95 24.92 -2.24
C TYR A 553 -15.93 25.95 -2.71
N ASN A 554 -14.80 26.02 -2.03
CA ASN A 554 -13.71 26.94 -2.34
C ASN A 554 -14.20 28.39 -2.49
N PRO A 555 -15.01 28.89 -1.55
CA PRO A 555 -15.76 30.12 -1.77
C PRO A 555 -14.89 31.37 -1.86
N ARG A 556 -13.76 31.38 -1.13
CA ARG A 556 -12.87 32.57 -1.06
C ARG A 556 -11.45 32.15 -0.74
N SER A 557 -10.46 32.86 -1.29
CA SER A 557 -9.06 32.79 -0.88
C SER A 557 -8.48 34.19 -0.70
N ARG A 558 -7.25 34.28 -0.17
CA ARG A 558 -6.59 35.62 0.01
C ARG A 558 -6.45 36.41 -1.30
N GLN A 559 -6.31 35.70 -2.43
CA GLN A 559 -6.11 36.28 -3.76
C GLN A 559 -7.39 36.33 -4.60
N ARG A 560 -8.47 35.67 -4.17
CA ARG A 560 -9.70 35.46 -4.93
C ARG A 560 -10.91 35.70 -4.04
N GLN A 561 -11.49 36.91 -4.17
CA GLN A 561 -12.62 37.39 -3.35
C GLN A 561 -13.90 37.57 -4.18
N ASP A 562 -13.80 38.01 -5.42
CA ASP A 562 -14.91 38.35 -6.30
C ASP A 562 -15.91 37.21 -6.59
N PRO A 563 -15.50 35.92 -6.76
CA PRO A 563 -16.46 34.86 -7.04
C PRO A 563 -17.57 34.69 -6.01
N LEU A 564 -17.28 34.87 -4.72
CA LEU A 564 -18.30 34.77 -3.68
C LEU A 564 -19.28 35.94 -3.74
N LEU A 565 -18.79 37.18 -3.94
CA LEU A 565 -19.61 38.37 -4.10
C LEU A 565 -20.57 38.19 -5.28
N ARG A 566 -20.07 37.77 -6.44
CA ARG A 566 -20.90 37.50 -7.63
C ARG A 566 -21.92 36.38 -7.39
N ALA A 567 -21.56 35.31 -6.67
CA ALA A 567 -22.50 34.28 -6.32
C ALA A 567 -23.66 34.83 -5.46
N ILE A 568 -23.37 35.66 -4.45
CA ILE A 568 -24.37 36.31 -3.61
C ILE A 568 -25.32 37.17 -4.46
N GLU A 569 -24.78 37.99 -5.36
CA GLU A 569 -25.57 38.84 -6.27
C GLU A 569 -26.53 37.99 -7.14
N ILE A 570 -26.04 36.89 -7.72
CA ILE A 570 -26.86 36.01 -8.56
C ILE A 570 -28.02 35.41 -7.75
N PHE A 571 -27.75 34.92 -6.54
CA PHE A 571 -28.80 34.37 -5.69
C PHE A 571 -29.79 35.41 -5.19
N LEU A 572 -29.37 36.65 -4.89
CA LEU A 572 -30.26 37.74 -4.50
C LEU A 572 -31.23 38.19 -5.62
N GLN A 573 -30.85 37.97 -6.90
CA GLN A 573 -31.76 38.23 -8.03
C GLN A 573 -32.89 37.20 -8.14
N ALA A 574 -32.69 35.96 -7.64
CA ALA A 574 -33.62 34.87 -7.81
C ALA A 574 -34.33 34.45 -6.50
N ARG A 575 -33.79 34.82 -5.34
CA ARG A 575 -34.27 34.38 -4.02
C ARG A 575 -34.54 35.56 -3.07
N SER A 576 -35.37 35.26 -2.07
CA SER A 576 -35.60 36.23 -0.98
C SER A 576 -34.29 36.61 -0.29
N PRO A 577 -34.10 37.93 0.03
CA PRO A 577 -32.99 38.36 0.89
C PRO A 577 -32.94 37.65 2.25
N GLN A 578 -34.07 37.13 2.73
CA GLN A 578 -34.20 36.41 4.00
C GLN A 578 -33.91 34.90 3.84
N THR A 579 -33.54 34.44 2.64
CA THR A 579 -33.17 33.02 2.45
C THR A 579 -32.06 32.62 3.42
N PRO A 580 -32.23 31.55 4.23
CA PRO A 580 -31.26 31.16 5.21
C PRO A 580 -29.95 30.70 4.57
N VAL A 581 -28.84 31.11 5.16
CA VAL A 581 -27.48 30.71 4.78
C VAL A 581 -26.73 30.22 6.00
N ALA A 582 -25.89 29.19 5.82
CA ALA A 582 -24.98 28.73 6.84
C ALA A 582 -23.54 28.79 6.37
N LEU A 583 -22.67 29.31 7.23
CA LEU A 583 -21.21 29.24 7.10
C LEU A 583 -20.70 28.14 8.01
N ALA A 584 -20.15 27.08 7.42
CA ALA A 584 -19.64 25.93 8.14
C ALA A 584 -18.11 25.86 7.96
N ARG A 585 -17.40 26.30 9.00
CA ARG A 585 -15.94 26.42 8.99
C ARG A 585 -15.29 25.33 9.85
N ASN A 586 -14.22 24.71 9.35
CA ASN A 586 -13.39 23.75 10.08
C ASN A 586 -14.19 22.62 10.74
N LEU A 587 -15.19 22.08 10.07
CA LEU A 587 -16.06 21.06 10.65
C LEU A 587 -15.26 19.84 11.12
N TYR A 588 -15.59 19.37 12.33
CA TYR A 588 -14.92 18.25 13.00
C TYR A 588 -13.40 18.43 13.18
N ARG A 589 -12.97 19.71 13.32
CA ARG A 589 -11.56 20.07 13.58
C ARG A 589 -11.49 21.10 14.70
N PRO A 590 -10.32 21.28 15.33
CA PRO A 590 -10.10 22.39 16.25
C PRO A 590 -10.47 23.74 15.59
N GLY A 591 -11.23 24.56 16.30
CA GLY A 591 -11.71 25.84 15.76
C GLY A 591 -12.93 25.69 14.84
N GLN A 592 -13.70 24.62 14.95
CA GLN A 592 -15.01 24.49 14.28
C GLN A 592 -15.91 25.66 14.64
N ALA A 593 -16.53 26.27 13.61
CA ALA A 593 -17.52 27.32 13.78
C ALA A 593 -18.69 27.11 12.80
N LEU A 594 -19.89 27.33 13.31
CA LEU A 594 -21.13 27.35 12.53
C LEU A 594 -21.80 28.69 12.72
N HIS A 595 -22.05 29.41 11.64
CA HIS A 595 -22.75 30.68 11.68
C HIS A 595 -23.98 30.63 10.76
N LEU A 596 -25.15 30.94 11.32
CA LEU A 596 -26.41 31.03 10.59
C LEU A 596 -26.73 32.50 10.33
N THR A 597 -26.94 32.84 9.07
CA THR A 597 -27.26 34.19 8.60
C THR A 597 -28.35 34.13 7.52
N THR A 598 -28.62 35.22 6.86
CA THR A 598 -29.47 35.32 5.67
C THR A 598 -28.64 35.67 4.44
N LEU A 599 -29.22 35.52 3.26
CA LEU A 599 -28.53 35.84 2.01
C LEU A 599 -28.14 37.33 1.93
N ALA A 600 -28.98 38.23 2.48
CA ALA A 600 -28.71 39.67 2.51
C ALA A 600 -27.63 40.06 3.55
N GLU A 601 -27.53 39.30 4.64
CA GLU A 601 -26.58 39.58 5.74
C GLU A 601 -25.28 38.76 5.64
N LEU A 602 -25.13 37.99 4.58
CA LEU A 602 -23.92 37.18 4.37
C LEU A 602 -22.71 38.10 4.18
N ASP A 603 -21.84 38.10 5.19
CA ASP A 603 -20.58 38.85 5.17
C ASP A 603 -19.45 38.00 4.58
N PRO A 604 -18.94 38.34 3.38
CA PRO A 604 -17.85 37.60 2.75
C PRO A 604 -16.54 37.63 3.55
N GLU A 605 -16.34 38.58 4.45
CA GLU A 605 -15.12 38.64 5.29
C GLU A 605 -15.06 37.51 6.34
N GLN A 606 -16.20 36.90 6.67
CA GLN A 606 -16.29 35.76 7.57
C GLN A 606 -16.00 34.40 6.85
N VAL A 607 -15.73 34.45 5.55
CA VAL A 607 -15.55 33.26 4.71
C VAL A 607 -14.10 33.15 4.27
N ASP A 608 -13.52 31.94 4.44
CA ASP A 608 -12.18 31.60 4.01
C ASP A 608 -12.17 30.26 3.23
N MET A 609 -10.98 29.74 2.90
CA MET A 609 -10.80 28.46 2.21
C MET A 609 -11.24 27.22 3.02
N LEU A 610 -11.40 27.37 4.33
CA LEU A 610 -11.82 26.30 5.24
C LEU A 610 -13.34 26.34 5.51
N THR A 611 -14.06 27.23 4.82
CA THR A 611 -15.49 27.47 4.99
C THR A 611 -16.28 26.84 3.83
N LEU A 612 -17.30 26.07 4.14
CA LEU A 612 -18.38 25.71 3.21
C LEU A 612 -19.53 26.70 3.40
N VAL A 613 -20.05 27.27 2.32
CA VAL A 613 -21.24 28.12 2.34
C VAL A 613 -22.43 27.30 1.85
N LEU A 614 -23.47 27.17 2.68
CA LEU A 614 -24.70 26.47 2.32
C LEU A 614 -25.83 27.49 2.21
N ILE A 615 -26.43 27.63 1.03
CA ILE A 615 -27.53 28.51 0.73
C ILE A 615 -28.82 27.70 0.62
N GLY A 616 -29.81 27.99 1.45
CA GLY A 616 -31.13 27.36 1.41
C GLY A 616 -31.92 27.71 0.14
N ASN A 617 -32.99 26.94 -0.14
CA ASN A 617 -33.98 27.27 -1.18
C ASN A 617 -35.18 28.08 -0.64
N SER A 618 -36.20 28.31 -1.47
CA SER A 618 -37.39 29.07 -1.09
C SER A 618 -38.19 28.47 0.08
N HIS A 619 -38.05 27.16 0.34
CA HIS A 619 -38.72 26.45 1.43
C HIS A 619 -37.85 26.23 2.66
N THR A 620 -36.56 26.53 2.59
CA THR A 620 -35.65 26.40 3.74
C THR A 620 -35.99 27.41 4.81
N PHE A 621 -36.12 26.95 6.04
CA PHE A 621 -36.35 27.83 7.20
C PHE A 621 -35.39 27.48 8.35
N ARG A 622 -35.22 28.45 9.21
CA ARG A 622 -34.44 28.30 10.45
C ARG A 622 -35.37 27.95 11.61
N TYR A 623 -34.99 26.92 12.38
CA TYR A 623 -35.60 26.56 13.65
C TYR A 623 -34.54 26.45 14.74
N GLY A 624 -34.46 27.42 15.61
CA GLY A 624 -33.38 27.56 16.59
C GLY A 624 -32.01 27.65 15.90
N GLN A 625 -31.14 26.73 16.17
CA GLN A 625 -29.82 26.59 15.54
C GLN A 625 -29.78 25.59 14.39
N LYS A 626 -30.94 25.25 13.84
CA LYS A 626 -31.04 24.26 12.76
C LYS A 626 -31.61 24.88 11.49
N LEU A 627 -31.24 24.35 10.35
CA LEU A 627 -31.82 24.58 9.03
C LEU A 627 -32.62 23.36 8.60
N ILE A 628 -33.83 23.59 8.14
CA ILE A 628 -34.75 22.58 7.66
C ILE A 628 -35.22 22.94 6.27
N THR A 629 -35.07 22.04 5.32
CA THR A 629 -35.68 22.11 3.98
C THR A 629 -36.75 21.03 3.89
N PRO A 630 -38.05 21.36 3.95
CA PRO A 630 -39.14 20.38 3.90
C PRO A 630 -39.19 19.64 2.57
N ARG A 631 -39.50 18.35 2.61
CA ARG A 631 -39.73 17.53 1.41
C ARG A 631 -41.19 17.53 0.94
N GLY A 632 -42.07 18.22 1.66
CA GLY A 632 -43.50 18.31 1.33
C GLY A 632 -44.36 17.26 2.03
N TYR A 633 -43.88 16.64 3.12
CA TYR A 633 -44.75 15.81 3.96
C TYR A 633 -45.87 16.66 4.59
N ARG A 634 -47.11 16.18 4.52
CA ARG A 634 -48.22 16.77 5.27
C ARG A 634 -48.12 16.29 6.71
N LEU A 635 -47.58 17.15 7.57
CA LEU A 635 -47.65 16.94 9.02
C LEU A 635 -49.10 17.27 9.37
N GLY A 636 -49.86 16.34 9.99
CA GLY A 636 -51.21 16.64 10.48
C GLY A 636 -51.17 17.86 11.40
N ASP A 637 -52.31 18.60 11.43
CA ASP A 637 -52.43 19.73 12.36
C ASP A 637 -52.17 19.28 13.77
N PRO A 638 -51.39 20.06 14.58
CA PRO A 638 -51.02 19.73 15.95
C PRO A 638 -52.22 19.62 16.87
#